data_bf9b48d1eb744d44b46bcdf028e1b205
#
_entry.id   bf9b48d1eb744d44b46bcdf028e1b205
#
_cell.length_a   1.000
_cell.length_b   1.000
_cell.length_c   1.000
_cell.angle_alpha   90.00
_cell.angle_beta   90.00
_cell.angle_gamma   90.00
#
_symmetry.space_group_name_H-M   'P 1'
#
loop_
_entity.id
_entity.type
_entity.pdbx_description
1 polymer ?
#
loop_
_entity_poly.entity_id
_entity_poly.type
_entity_poly.pdbx_seq_one_letter_code
_entity_poly.pdbx_strand_id
1 'polypeptide(L)'
;MIPLTLLSAIKAHDFTAIRNICFGLSEEERQELKSYFARKNFNFIFREVLEKEKRYHFSNKELAIISYTIMCVCNTLEEVRKIETFQNIEPYIKGNYYYLLSSLEDEVLLDFIQTPQGAYMVEGIWLMYKDNPLEMSFRMLWTLYKNNYIEFNELIFLNKMFNMGWAFEETEEDIIEYFLQNPDLATELFPLSSNHIDYVLESFRDWKRIYSILNEKGYFTDRNIIGLYIEALLNPWRKSVLDMCCRLIESLKPTPQELLSHQSTLFALLSSDKTSVINFAMKLIKEMANEKDFDFPAFADNFALCFATPKIAKSQLIGLNILEKHYKKQPPVNIEYRQQLAVLFTVPDAQLQEKVANLLTTYFNHEGLPEVIAPYRDYLKGKAQDLLATLSPSENSENSENSHTSQTACAARTSHTTTQKITSAIRTLTPITYPLRPEDLLFLIGDCIRERSPLVLDLFFEGLNQLQAQIPKNFSQQISPYQKQLGDQPFEFTTYRKCMRWVIDVWEGKASVSDDIFGGKLYNPTPFLREKTKRLLLKIKQGNSLPFVSTPTHAPFYIDPLTFLERIAQYEKAGKSPMLEEVVVGLNRLLPIEITKEQKQLALSLTGEYAPALQYYFEVNKQITVTDATRVLWGQVLRLKDIDGVFPELEIPQKTNLQGLVRPFYLKYEVKPTKINGVERNKIILEDNWDKTYATYVYYNEFGANYYNVSPMSKGKDEDIDYQLSVNPRYIDGWLCKYLLTYAQGVDGESLTEATRVMSLLLQHNLPIYHSGWLMVATCLLAERKPLRDLATEYILLALQRGETLTYLAEAIGTFLAHKYAPIARFIEFLDLPIRDPKVKAFQKAVVEAYLPLAEKQEKKPTNHKKLANFLIS
;
A
#
# COMPACT_ATOMS: atom_id res chain seq x y z
N MET A 1 -10.68 56.80 3.73
CA MET A 1 -11.83 56.37 2.91
C MET A 1 -11.28 55.90 1.57
N ILE A 2 -11.83 54.82 0.97
CA ILE A 2 -11.32 54.35 -0.34
C ILE A 2 -11.65 55.40 -1.40
N PRO A 3 -10.70 55.84 -2.27
CA PRO A 3 -10.98 56.74 -3.40
C PRO A 3 -12.07 56.12 -4.30
N LEU A 4 -12.99 56.94 -4.77
CA LEU A 4 -14.11 56.46 -5.63
C LEU A 4 -13.64 55.75 -6.90
N THR A 5 -12.53 56.24 -7.47
CA THR A 5 -11.88 55.62 -8.65
C THR A 5 -11.37 54.23 -8.34
N LEU A 6 -10.71 54.02 -7.21
CA LEU A 6 -10.22 52.74 -6.77
C LEU A 6 -11.40 51.76 -6.46
N LEU A 7 -12.44 52.29 -5.82
CA LEU A 7 -13.63 51.50 -5.52
C LEU A 7 -14.30 51.04 -6.82
N SER A 8 -14.40 51.88 -7.84
CA SER A 8 -14.94 51.50 -9.15
C SER A 8 -14.09 50.43 -9.82
N ALA A 9 -12.76 50.53 -9.78
CA ALA A 9 -11.86 49.56 -10.34
C ALA A 9 -11.95 48.19 -9.61
N ILE A 10 -12.08 48.20 -8.29
CA ILE A 10 -12.30 46.98 -7.49
C ILE A 10 -13.62 46.29 -7.89
N LYS A 11 -14.69 47.06 -8.01
CA LYS A 11 -16.01 46.51 -8.43
C LYS A 11 -16.00 45.99 -9.85
N ALA A 12 -15.24 46.59 -10.74
CA ALA A 12 -15.08 46.12 -12.11
C ALA A 12 -14.10 44.95 -12.27
N HIS A 13 -13.42 44.56 -11.22
CA HIS A 13 -12.34 43.54 -11.24
C HIS A 13 -11.21 43.92 -12.22
N ASP A 14 -10.89 45.23 -12.31
CA ASP A 14 -9.86 45.74 -13.21
C ASP A 14 -8.51 45.83 -12.50
N PHE A 15 -7.72 44.78 -12.57
CA PHE A 15 -6.41 44.69 -11.94
C PHE A 15 -5.43 45.74 -12.42
N THR A 16 -5.46 46.09 -13.71
CA THR A 16 -4.59 47.12 -14.30
C THR A 16 -4.94 48.52 -13.80
N ALA A 17 -6.23 48.84 -13.73
CA ALA A 17 -6.67 50.12 -13.15
C ALA A 17 -6.33 50.22 -11.65
N ILE A 18 -6.53 49.16 -10.88
CA ILE A 18 -6.15 49.11 -9.45
C ILE A 18 -4.66 49.39 -9.26
N ARG A 19 -3.81 48.71 -10.03
CA ARG A 19 -2.34 48.90 -9.98
C ARG A 19 -1.97 50.33 -10.25
N ASN A 20 -2.48 50.89 -11.35
CA ASN A 20 -2.14 52.24 -11.76
C ASN A 20 -2.60 53.29 -10.74
N ILE A 21 -3.80 53.12 -10.19
CA ILE A 21 -4.31 54.02 -9.15
C ILE A 21 -3.45 53.91 -7.87
N CYS A 22 -3.21 52.69 -7.39
CA CYS A 22 -2.46 52.49 -6.17
C CYS A 22 -1.00 52.98 -6.28
N PHE A 23 -0.37 52.81 -7.41
CA PHE A 23 1.01 53.33 -7.61
C PHE A 23 1.07 54.86 -7.74
N GLY A 24 0.01 55.51 -8.14
CA GLY A 24 -0.11 56.95 -8.18
C GLY A 24 -0.47 57.64 -6.85
N LEU A 25 -0.78 56.88 -5.79
CA LEU A 25 -1.12 57.45 -4.50
C LEU A 25 0.07 58.06 -3.78
N SER A 26 -0.18 59.16 -3.04
CA SER A 26 0.77 59.72 -2.07
C SER A 26 0.97 58.76 -0.89
N GLU A 27 2.08 58.95 -0.17
CA GLU A 27 2.33 58.09 1.01
C GLU A 27 1.25 58.24 2.10
N GLU A 28 0.70 59.42 2.27
CA GLU A 28 -0.41 59.66 3.20
C GLU A 28 -1.67 58.89 2.80
N GLU A 29 -2.02 58.93 1.52
CA GLU A 29 -3.16 58.13 1.00
C GLU A 29 -2.94 56.64 1.11
N ARG A 30 -1.72 56.20 0.88
CA ARG A 30 -1.33 54.78 1.09
C ARG A 30 -1.49 54.35 2.55
N GLN A 31 -1.05 55.17 3.49
CA GLN A 31 -1.15 54.88 4.93
C GLN A 31 -2.62 54.87 5.39
N GLU A 32 -3.45 55.77 4.84
CA GLU A 32 -4.90 55.73 5.09
C GLU A 32 -5.52 54.42 4.60
N LEU A 33 -5.17 53.96 3.38
CA LEU A 33 -5.67 52.70 2.81
C LEU A 33 -5.15 51.48 3.59
N LYS A 34 -3.85 51.47 3.94
CA LYS A 34 -3.29 50.40 4.82
C LYS A 34 -4.07 50.31 6.14
N SER A 35 -4.33 51.45 6.76
CA SER A 35 -5.11 51.52 7.99
C SER A 35 -6.57 51.06 7.83
N TYR A 36 -7.14 51.31 6.64
CA TYR A 36 -8.49 50.84 6.30
C TYR A 36 -8.53 49.30 6.16
N PHE A 37 -7.59 48.71 5.46
CA PHE A 37 -7.49 47.26 5.27
C PHE A 37 -7.04 46.54 6.55
N ALA A 38 -6.30 47.21 7.43
CA ALA A 38 -5.88 46.62 8.73
C ALA A 38 -7.01 46.57 9.80
N ARG A 39 -8.19 47.09 9.50
CA ARG A 39 -9.32 47.07 10.48
C ARG A 39 -9.81 45.62 10.70
N LYS A 40 -9.94 45.24 11.96
CA LYS A 40 -10.30 43.89 12.38
C LYS A 40 -11.69 43.38 11.93
N ASN A 41 -12.53 44.24 11.35
CA ASN A 41 -13.88 43.88 10.94
C ASN A 41 -13.99 43.84 9.44
N PHE A 42 -13.75 42.65 8.88
CA PHE A 42 -13.80 42.40 7.45
C PHE A 42 -15.23 42.56 6.85
N ASN A 43 -16.26 42.37 7.66
CA ASN A 43 -17.63 42.69 7.23
C ASN A 43 -17.78 44.15 6.79
N PHE A 44 -16.88 45.02 7.24
CA PHE A 44 -16.86 46.40 6.83
C PHE A 44 -16.40 46.58 5.38
N ILE A 45 -15.32 45.88 5.00
CA ILE A 45 -14.85 45.87 3.61
C ILE A 45 -15.92 45.31 2.69
N PHE A 46 -16.64 44.28 3.12
CA PHE A 46 -17.72 43.75 2.35
C PHE A 46 -18.89 44.67 2.14
N ARG A 47 -19.32 45.40 3.18
CA ARG A 47 -20.43 46.30 3.08
C ARG A 47 -20.09 47.54 2.24
N GLU A 48 -18.91 48.11 2.45
CA GLU A 48 -18.52 49.37 1.78
C GLU A 48 -17.95 49.12 0.40
N VAL A 49 -17.19 48.05 0.19
CA VAL A 49 -16.49 47.78 -1.08
C VAL A 49 -17.32 46.95 -2.02
N LEU A 50 -17.92 45.85 -1.49
CA LEU A 50 -18.63 44.88 -2.31
C LEU A 50 -20.16 44.97 -2.18
N GLU A 51 -20.68 45.94 -1.39
CA GLU A 51 -22.12 46.18 -1.21
C GLU A 51 -22.95 44.95 -0.82
N LYS A 52 -22.34 43.98 -0.10
CA LYS A 52 -22.98 42.73 0.27
C LYS A 52 -23.50 42.79 1.69
N GLU A 53 -24.80 42.56 1.89
CA GLU A 53 -25.39 42.35 3.22
C GLU A 53 -25.10 40.94 3.71
N LYS A 54 -24.32 40.82 4.80
CA LYS A 54 -24.07 39.58 5.56
C LYS A 54 -23.94 38.28 4.73
N ARG A 55 -22.77 37.95 4.25
CA ARG A 55 -22.46 36.58 3.83
C ARG A 55 -21.14 36.10 4.43
N TYR A 56 -21.15 34.86 4.89
CA TYR A 56 -20.02 34.17 5.52
C TYR A 56 -19.09 33.49 4.50
N HIS A 57 -19.30 33.63 3.20
CA HIS A 57 -18.48 33.04 2.16
C HIS A 57 -18.09 34.06 1.10
N PHE A 58 -16.79 34.12 0.83
CA PHE A 58 -16.18 34.93 -0.22
C PHE A 58 -16.04 34.07 -1.48
N SER A 59 -16.31 34.63 -2.63
CA SER A 59 -15.88 34.03 -3.90
C SER A 59 -14.37 34.21 -4.07
N ASN A 60 -13.71 33.28 -4.76
CA ASN A 60 -12.27 33.41 -5.07
C ASN A 60 -11.96 34.71 -5.80
N LYS A 61 -12.85 35.20 -6.66
CA LYS A 61 -12.70 36.48 -7.37
C LYS A 61 -12.68 37.69 -6.43
N GLU A 62 -13.53 37.69 -5.40
CA GLU A 62 -13.56 38.76 -4.39
C GLU A 62 -12.31 38.77 -3.52
N LEU A 63 -11.81 37.58 -3.18
CA LEU A 63 -10.55 37.44 -2.45
C LEU A 63 -9.36 37.90 -3.30
N ALA A 64 -9.33 37.50 -4.56
CA ALA A 64 -8.28 37.88 -5.51
C ALA A 64 -8.18 39.38 -5.64
N ILE A 65 -9.28 40.08 -5.89
CA ILE A 65 -9.27 41.51 -6.12
C ILE A 65 -8.88 42.34 -4.88
N ILE A 66 -9.33 41.90 -3.68
CA ILE A 66 -8.95 42.52 -2.42
C ILE A 66 -7.48 42.26 -2.11
N SER A 67 -7.03 41.03 -2.30
CA SER A 67 -5.63 40.64 -2.11
C SER A 67 -4.70 41.48 -2.98
N TYR A 68 -5.03 41.59 -4.23
CA TYR A 68 -4.26 42.38 -5.18
C TYR A 68 -4.24 43.86 -4.78
N THR A 69 -5.36 44.41 -4.37
CA THR A 69 -5.43 45.84 -3.94
C THR A 69 -4.55 46.06 -2.71
N ILE A 70 -4.55 45.16 -1.74
CA ILE A 70 -3.66 45.22 -0.57
C ILE A 70 -2.19 45.17 -1.00
N MET A 71 -1.84 44.27 -1.91
CA MET A 71 -0.47 44.16 -2.40
C MET A 71 -0.02 45.46 -3.12
N CYS A 72 -0.89 46.05 -3.92
CA CYS A 72 -0.58 47.32 -4.62
C CYS A 72 -0.46 48.53 -3.68
N VAL A 73 -1.06 48.48 -2.51
CA VAL A 73 -1.00 49.54 -1.49
C VAL A 73 0.23 49.43 -0.60
N CYS A 74 0.74 48.22 -0.36
CA CYS A 74 1.89 47.94 0.49
C CYS A 74 3.22 48.16 -0.28
N ASN A 75 4.27 48.48 0.48
CA ASN A 75 5.62 48.67 -0.08
C ASN A 75 6.58 47.56 0.31
N THR A 76 6.22 46.75 1.31
CA THR A 76 7.03 45.62 1.82
C THR A 76 6.17 44.44 2.21
N LEU A 77 6.79 43.27 2.20
CA LEU A 77 6.14 42.01 2.65
C LEU A 77 5.73 42.10 4.12
N GLU A 78 6.50 42.80 4.94
CA GLU A 78 6.18 43.01 6.37
C GLU A 78 4.90 43.81 6.56
N GLU A 79 4.66 44.81 5.69
CA GLU A 79 3.39 45.56 5.69
C GLU A 79 2.20 44.66 5.31
N VAL A 80 2.33 43.83 4.29
CA VAL A 80 1.30 42.87 3.90
C VAL A 80 1.00 41.90 5.07
N ARG A 81 2.04 41.41 5.73
CA ARG A 81 1.92 40.53 6.91
C ARG A 81 1.20 41.23 8.08
N LYS A 82 1.39 42.53 8.26
CA LYS A 82 0.68 43.28 9.31
C LYS A 82 -0.82 43.45 9.01
N ILE A 83 -1.24 43.27 7.76
CA ILE A 83 -2.64 43.30 7.37
C ILE A 83 -3.29 41.90 7.59
N GLU A 84 -2.56 40.91 8.07
CA GLU A 84 -3.01 39.58 8.47
C GLU A 84 -4.16 39.56 9.51
N THR A 85 -4.67 40.68 9.94
CA THR A 85 -5.87 40.71 10.82
C THR A 85 -7.14 40.20 10.12
N PHE A 86 -7.03 39.58 9.00
CA PHE A 86 -8.02 38.66 8.46
C PHE A 86 -8.25 37.41 9.34
N GLN A 87 -7.47 37.23 10.40
CA GLN A 87 -7.51 36.11 11.38
C GLN A 87 -8.88 35.83 12.00
N ASN A 88 -9.82 36.75 11.90
CA ASN A 88 -11.12 36.63 12.58
C ASN A 88 -12.29 36.31 11.64
N ILE A 89 -12.06 35.99 10.35
CA ILE A 89 -13.15 36.01 9.39
C ILE A 89 -13.73 34.64 9.12
N GLU A 90 -12.93 33.61 9.13
CA GLU A 90 -13.40 32.22 9.13
C GLU A 90 -12.29 31.23 9.52
N PRO A 91 -12.65 30.02 10.03
CA PRO A 91 -11.69 28.97 10.37
C PRO A 91 -10.84 28.50 9.19
N TYR A 92 -11.20 28.86 7.95
CA TYR A 92 -10.52 28.48 6.72
C TYR A 92 -9.50 29.51 6.24
N ILE A 93 -9.62 30.76 6.69
CA ILE A 93 -8.65 31.82 6.38
C ILE A 93 -7.78 32.02 7.63
N LYS A 94 -6.93 31.07 7.92
CA LYS A 94 -6.03 31.12 9.07
C LYS A 94 -4.92 32.14 8.88
N GLY A 95 -5.24 33.45 8.77
CA GLY A 95 -4.25 34.53 8.84
C GLY A 95 -2.99 34.37 7.99
N ASN A 96 -3.09 33.58 6.92
CA ASN A 96 -1.94 33.22 6.13
C ASN A 96 -1.91 34.11 4.88
N TYR A 97 -0.91 35.00 4.80
CA TYR A 97 -0.71 35.86 3.63
C TYR A 97 -0.54 35.06 2.34
N TYR A 98 -0.17 33.76 2.40
CA TYR A 98 -0.19 32.83 1.28
C TYR A 98 -1.57 32.72 0.61
N TYR A 99 -2.63 32.87 1.39
CA TYR A 99 -3.98 32.88 0.86
C TYR A 99 -4.23 34.10 -0.04
N LEU A 100 -3.60 35.22 0.26
CA LEU A 100 -3.66 36.42 -0.59
C LEU A 100 -3.00 36.18 -1.95
N LEU A 101 -1.87 35.48 -1.96
CA LEU A 101 -1.16 35.13 -3.20
C LEU A 101 -1.91 34.06 -4.00
N SER A 102 -2.37 33.01 -3.34
CA SER A 102 -3.07 31.89 -4.01
C SER A 102 -4.45 32.28 -4.56
N SER A 103 -5.02 33.39 -4.12
CA SER A 103 -6.29 33.91 -4.63
C SER A 103 -6.16 34.70 -5.93
N LEU A 104 -4.93 34.98 -6.38
CA LEU A 104 -4.67 35.71 -7.64
C LEU A 104 -4.55 34.74 -8.82
N GLU A 105 -4.95 35.20 -9.99
CA GLU A 105 -4.60 34.51 -11.23
C GLU A 105 -3.09 34.65 -11.48
N ASP A 106 -2.47 33.58 -11.98
CA ASP A 106 -1.02 33.52 -12.14
C ASP A 106 -0.45 34.67 -12.98
N GLU A 107 -1.13 35.01 -14.06
CA GLU A 107 -0.71 36.09 -14.97
C GLU A 107 -0.73 37.45 -14.28
N VAL A 108 -1.73 37.69 -13.43
CA VAL A 108 -1.85 38.94 -12.67
C VAL A 108 -0.72 39.10 -11.66
N LEU A 109 -0.40 38.01 -10.96
CA LEU A 109 0.69 37.99 -9.99
C LEU A 109 2.05 38.16 -10.66
N LEU A 110 2.28 37.44 -11.75
CA LEU A 110 3.53 37.54 -12.52
C LEU A 110 3.74 38.93 -13.09
N ASP A 111 2.72 39.55 -13.70
CA ASP A 111 2.77 40.94 -14.18
C ASP A 111 3.10 41.91 -13.04
N PHE A 112 2.50 41.73 -11.88
CA PHE A 112 2.73 42.57 -10.71
C PHE A 112 4.16 42.48 -10.19
N ILE A 113 4.72 41.28 -9.98
CA ILE A 113 6.08 41.09 -9.42
C ILE A 113 7.18 41.55 -10.37
N GLN A 114 6.93 41.66 -11.65
CA GLN A 114 7.86 42.21 -12.65
C GLN A 114 7.90 43.73 -12.63
N THR A 115 6.97 44.40 -11.96
CA THR A 115 7.02 45.85 -11.78
C THR A 115 8.01 46.23 -10.67
N PRO A 116 8.67 47.40 -10.75
CA PRO A 116 9.56 47.87 -9.68
C PRO A 116 8.87 47.95 -8.31
N GLN A 117 7.58 48.32 -8.31
CA GLN A 117 6.78 48.46 -7.10
C GLN A 117 6.30 47.08 -6.54
N GLY A 118 6.16 46.06 -7.37
CA GLY A 118 5.73 44.74 -6.97
C GLY A 118 6.89 43.79 -6.61
N ALA A 119 8.13 44.17 -6.92
CA ALA A 119 9.30 43.31 -6.75
C ALA A 119 9.50 42.79 -5.31
N TYR A 120 9.00 43.46 -4.28
CA TYR A 120 9.07 43.03 -2.90
C TYR A 120 8.28 41.71 -2.64
N MET A 121 7.34 41.38 -3.50
CA MET A 121 6.55 40.16 -3.38
C MET A 121 7.32 38.88 -3.76
N VAL A 122 8.46 39.00 -4.42
CA VAL A 122 9.32 37.87 -4.80
C VAL A 122 9.71 37.05 -3.55
N GLU A 123 10.04 37.73 -2.45
CA GLU A 123 10.30 37.05 -1.16
C GLU A 123 9.08 36.30 -0.66
N GLY A 124 7.89 36.86 -0.78
CA GLY A 124 6.64 36.21 -0.39
C GLY A 124 6.34 34.95 -1.22
N ILE A 125 6.60 35.02 -2.53
CA ILE A 125 6.47 33.89 -3.45
C ILE A 125 7.48 32.81 -3.10
N TRP A 126 8.71 33.15 -2.82
CA TRP A 126 9.74 32.19 -2.43
C TRP A 126 9.41 31.51 -1.10
N LEU A 127 8.89 32.24 -0.11
CA LEU A 127 8.43 31.68 1.15
C LEU A 127 7.21 30.76 0.94
N MET A 128 6.26 31.16 0.08
CA MET A 128 5.12 30.32 -0.29
C MET A 128 5.59 29.02 -0.95
N TYR A 129 6.52 29.10 -1.89
CA TYR A 129 7.11 27.92 -2.53
C TYR A 129 7.78 26.98 -1.52
N LYS A 130 8.53 27.54 -0.56
CA LYS A 130 9.22 26.76 0.46
C LYS A 130 8.28 26.10 1.46
N ASP A 131 7.29 26.84 1.95
CA ASP A 131 6.45 26.43 3.07
C ASP A 131 5.14 25.74 2.63
N ASN A 132 4.60 26.12 1.46
CA ASN A 132 3.31 25.65 0.99
C ASN A 132 3.19 25.58 -0.55
N PRO A 133 4.10 24.88 -1.25
CA PRO A 133 4.17 24.86 -2.72
C PRO A 133 2.88 24.29 -3.36
N LEU A 134 2.07 23.57 -2.58
CA LEU A 134 0.81 22.97 -3.03
C LEU A 134 -0.32 24.00 -3.26
N GLU A 135 -0.15 25.22 -2.80
CA GLU A 135 -1.08 26.32 -3.09
C GLU A 135 -0.80 26.98 -4.47
N MET A 136 0.34 26.68 -5.10
CA MET A 136 0.72 27.28 -6.39
C MET A 136 0.22 26.44 -7.57
N SER A 137 -0.17 27.11 -8.68
CA SER A 137 -0.49 26.40 -9.92
C SER A 137 0.77 25.89 -10.63
N PHE A 138 0.61 24.92 -11.56
CA PHE A 138 1.73 24.45 -12.36
C PHE A 138 2.29 25.56 -13.27
N ARG A 139 1.41 26.36 -13.88
CA ARG A 139 1.80 27.48 -14.76
C ARG A 139 2.66 28.48 -14.00
N MET A 140 2.24 28.87 -12.80
CA MET A 140 3.00 29.78 -11.94
C MET A 140 4.37 29.20 -11.58
N LEU A 141 4.42 27.94 -11.11
CA LEU A 141 5.69 27.29 -10.76
C LEU A 141 6.65 27.26 -11.94
N TRP A 142 6.16 26.86 -13.12
CA TRP A 142 7.01 26.79 -14.31
C TRP A 142 7.53 28.16 -14.72
N THR A 143 6.68 29.19 -14.75
CA THR A 143 7.08 30.54 -15.11
C THR A 143 8.06 31.13 -14.10
N LEU A 144 7.84 30.95 -12.80
CA LEU A 144 8.77 31.43 -11.77
C LEU A 144 10.14 30.74 -11.85
N TYR A 145 10.15 29.43 -12.10
CA TYR A 145 11.39 28.70 -12.31
C TYR A 145 12.16 29.20 -13.54
N LYS A 146 11.50 29.32 -14.68
CA LYS A 146 12.13 29.79 -15.92
C LYS A 146 12.68 31.22 -15.81
N ASN A 147 12.13 32.04 -14.91
CA ASN A 147 12.61 33.39 -14.61
C ASN A 147 13.55 33.45 -13.39
N ASN A 148 14.02 32.31 -12.86
CA ASN A 148 14.97 32.21 -11.75
C ASN A 148 14.47 32.80 -10.41
N TYR A 149 13.17 32.85 -10.18
CA TYR A 149 12.58 33.24 -8.88
C TYR A 149 12.54 32.13 -7.85
N ILE A 150 12.48 30.86 -8.30
CA ILE A 150 12.46 29.70 -7.46
C ILE A 150 13.40 28.62 -7.99
N GLU A 151 13.84 27.72 -7.09
CA GLU A 151 14.65 26.56 -7.46
C GLU A 151 13.77 25.41 -7.97
N PHE A 152 14.35 24.60 -8.86
CA PHE A 152 13.67 23.40 -9.35
C PHE A 152 13.58 22.33 -8.27
N ASN A 153 12.38 21.81 -8.07
CA ASN A 153 12.13 20.63 -7.24
C ASN A 153 11.28 19.62 -8.03
N GLU A 154 11.93 18.54 -8.45
CA GLU A 154 11.34 17.50 -9.31
C GLU A 154 9.97 17.04 -8.82
N LEU A 155 9.87 16.72 -7.54
CA LEU A 155 8.64 16.15 -6.97
C LEU A 155 7.47 17.14 -6.94
N ILE A 156 7.76 18.38 -6.59
CA ILE A 156 6.74 19.44 -6.56
C ILE A 156 6.25 19.69 -7.98
N PHE A 157 7.16 19.83 -8.93
CA PHE A 157 6.83 20.14 -10.32
C PHE A 157 6.04 19.00 -10.97
N LEU A 158 6.47 17.76 -10.81
CA LEU A 158 5.75 16.59 -11.37
C LEU A 158 4.38 16.39 -10.71
N ASN A 159 4.29 16.52 -9.40
CA ASN A 159 3.00 16.43 -8.71
C ASN A 159 2.03 17.50 -9.21
N LYS A 160 2.51 18.75 -9.38
CA LYS A 160 1.68 19.84 -9.89
C LYS A 160 1.32 19.65 -11.35
N MET A 161 2.24 19.19 -12.18
CA MET A 161 1.99 18.89 -13.58
C MET A 161 0.91 17.83 -13.77
N PHE A 162 0.96 16.75 -13.02
CA PHE A 162 0.06 15.61 -13.22
C PHE A 162 -1.21 15.65 -12.37
N ASN A 163 -1.22 16.32 -11.23
CA ASN A 163 -2.34 16.28 -10.29
C ASN A 163 -3.02 17.66 -10.11
N MET A 164 -2.63 18.38 -9.07
CA MET A 164 -3.36 19.53 -8.53
C MET A 164 -2.87 20.88 -9.05
N GLY A 165 -2.07 20.92 -10.11
CA GLY A 165 -1.50 22.17 -10.63
C GLY A 165 -2.35 22.90 -11.64
N TRP A 166 -3.47 22.33 -12.04
CA TRP A 166 -4.38 22.88 -13.04
C TRP A 166 -5.70 23.30 -12.39
N ALA A 167 -6.25 24.42 -12.79
CA ALA A 167 -7.56 24.85 -12.31
C ALA A 167 -8.65 23.79 -12.64
N PHE A 168 -9.65 23.68 -11.79
CA PHE A 168 -10.70 22.67 -11.97
C PHE A 168 -11.48 22.88 -13.27
N GLU A 169 -11.62 24.12 -13.69
CA GLU A 169 -12.32 24.54 -14.90
C GLU A 169 -11.49 24.33 -16.19
N GLU A 170 -10.16 24.15 -16.07
CA GLU A 170 -9.31 23.90 -17.25
C GLU A 170 -9.61 22.55 -17.87
N THR A 171 -9.79 22.53 -19.18
CA THR A 171 -9.99 21.31 -19.96
C THR A 171 -8.65 20.63 -20.31
N GLU A 172 -8.71 19.40 -20.81
CA GLU A 172 -7.50 18.74 -21.33
C GLU A 172 -6.93 19.47 -22.56
N GLU A 173 -7.78 20.09 -23.35
CA GLU A 173 -7.41 20.91 -24.49
C GLU A 173 -6.60 22.14 -24.07
N ASP A 174 -6.99 22.83 -22.99
CA ASP A 174 -6.25 23.98 -22.45
C ASP A 174 -4.86 23.56 -21.94
N ILE A 175 -4.77 22.39 -21.32
CA ILE A 175 -3.50 21.82 -20.86
C ILE A 175 -2.60 21.46 -22.03
N ILE A 176 -3.15 20.82 -23.07
CA ILE A 176 -2.41 20.47 -24.29
C ILE A 176 -1.91 21.73 -24.98
N GLU A 177 -2.74 22.77 -25.08
CA GLU A 177 -2.35 24.05 -25.68
C GLU A 177 -1.19 24.69 -24.90
N TYR A 178 -1.24 24.67 -23.57
CA TYR A 178 -0.15 25.17 -22.72
C TYR A 178 1.16 24.42 -22.98
N PHE A 179 1.14 23.09 -23.08
CA PHE A 179 2.34 22.33 -23.40
C PHE A 179 2.89 22.67 -24.78
N LEU A 180 2.03 22.79 -25.78
CA LEU A 180 2.46 23.19 -27.14
C LEU A 180 3.11 24.57 -27.18
N GLN A 181 2.72 25.47 -26.28
CA GLN A 181 3.33 26.81 -26.11
C GLN A 181 4.64 26.74 -25.30
N ASN A 182 4.89 25.66 -24.54
CA ASN A 182 6.08 25.46 -23.71
C ASN A 182 6.82 24.16 -24.09
N PRO A 183 7.49 24.12 -25.26
CA PRO A 183 8.10 22.90 -25.80
C PRO A 183 9.28 22.38 -24.97
N ASP A 184 9.92 23.19 -24.15
CA ASP A 184 11.00 22.82 -23.24
C ASP A 184 10.55 21.84 -22.16
N LEU A 185 9.28 21.83 -21.79
CA LEU A 185 8.72 20.81 -20.89
C LEU A 185 8.89 19.40 -21.43
N ALA A 186 8.86 19.20 -22.75
CA ALA A 186 9.04 17.90 -23.37
C ALA A 186 10.40 17.27 -23.06
N THR A 187 11.43 18.08 -22.88
CA THR A 187 12.81 17.65 -22.62
C THR A 187 13.24 17.82 -21.16
N GLU A 188 12.71 18.81 -20.45
CA GLU A 188 13.11 19.12 -19.08
C GLU A 188 12.29 18.34 -18.03
N LEU A 189 10.99 18.14 -18.24
CA LEU A 189 10.10 17.62 -17.20
C LEU A 189 9.44 16.28 -17.54
N PHE A 190 8.96 16.10 -18.77
CA PHE A 190 8.31 14.85 -19.17
C PHE A 190 9.20 13.61 -19.01
N PRO A 191 10.50 13.62 -19.31
CA PRO A 191 11.38 12.47 -19.09
C PRO A 191 11.45 12.02 -17.62
N LEU A 192 11.42 12.97 -16.68
CA LEU A 192 11.46 12.69 -15.25
C LEU A 192 10.22 11.93 -14.76
N SER A 193 9.10 12.05 -15.48
CA SER A 193 7.85 11.35 -15.14
C SER A 193 7.96 9.83 -15.21
N SER A 194 8.96 9.27 -15.91
CA SER A 194 9.21 7.83 -15.96
C SER A 194 9.54 7.23 -14.59
N ASN A 195 10.08 8.04 -13.67
CA ASN A 195 10.39 7.64 -12.30
C ASN A 195 9.23 7.88 -11.33
N HIS A 196 8.19 8.62 -11.75
CA HIS A 196 7.09 9.08 -10.90
C HIS A 196 5.72 8.81 -11.52
N ILE A 197 5.55 7.61 -12.09
CA ILE A 197 4.32 7.19 -12.76
C ILE A 197 3.09 7.19 -11.83
N ASP A 198 3.29 7.10 -10.53
CA ASP A 198 2.21 7.19 -9.55
C ASP A 198 1.45 8.52 -9.67
N TYR A 199 2.14 9.63 -9.92
CA TYR A 199 1.48 10.92 -10.13
C TYR A 199 0.59 10.92 -11.37
N VAL A 200 1.05 10.28 -12.45
CA VAL A 200 0.25 10.12 -13.68
C VAL A 200 -0.96 9.23 -13.43
N LEU A 201 -0.78 8.15 -12.67
CA LEU A 201 -1.84 7.20 -12.35
C LEU A 201 -2.90 7.77 -11.42
N GLU A 202 -2.49 8.60 -10.45
CA GLU A 202 -3.37 9.21 -9.45
C GLU A 202 -4.09 10.46 -9.96
N SER A 203 -3.75 10.91 -11.16
CA SER A 203 -4.36 12.08 -11.78
C SER A 203 -5.83 11.85 -12.12
N PHE A 204 -6.63 12.92 -12.00
CA PHE A 204 -8.02 12.95 -12.47
C PHE A 204 -8.14 13.14 -13.99
N ARG A 205 -7.03 13.44 -14.69
CA ARG A 205 -6.97 13.73 -16.13
C ARG A 205 -6.61 12.47 -16.93
N ASP A 206 -7.08 12.37 -18.16
CA ASP A 206 -6.70 11.28 -19.06
C ASP A 206 -5.34 11.57 -19.72
N TRP A 207 -4.26 11.30 -19.00
CA TRP A 207 -2.91 11.51 -19.51
C TRP A 207 -2.56 10.64 -20.71
N LYS A 208 -3.18 9.48 -20.85
CA LYS A 208 -3.02 8.67 -22.06
C LYS A 208 -3.47 9.45 -23.30
N ARG A 209 -4.62 10.11 -23.22
CA ARG A 209 -5.15 10.95 -24.30
C ARG A 209 -4.25 12.16 -24.54
N ILE A 210 -3.82 12.84 -23.47
CA ILE A 210 -2.94 14.02 -23.56
C ILE A 210 -1.63 13.61 -24.26
N TYR A 211 -0.96 12.53 -23.85
CA TYR A 211 0.25 12.03 -24.48
C TYR A 211 0.04 11.67 -25.96
N SER A 212 -1.09 11.03 -26.29
CA SER A 212 -1.40 10.69 -27.69
C SER A 212 -1.52 11.93 -28.59
N ILE A 213 -2.24 12.96 -28.13
CA ILE A 213 -2.43 14.19 -28.89
C ILE A 213 -1.11 14.98 -29.00
N LEU A 214 -0.35 15.09 -27.91
CA LEU A 214 0.97 15.74 -27.94
C LEU A 214 1.92 15.03 -28.89
N ASN A 215 1.91 13.69 -28.89
CA ASN A 215 2.71 12.91 -29.81
C ASN A 215 2.29 13.10 -31.28
N GLU A 216 0.99 13.11 -31.56
CA GLU A 216 0.44 13.35 -32.92
C GLU A 216 0.79 14.75 -33.44
N LYS A 217 0.93 15.73 -32.54
CA LYS A 217 1.35 17.09 -32.85
C LYS A 217 2.87 17.27 -32.92
N GLY A 218 3.66 16.19 -32.75
CA GLY A 218 5.12 16.22 -32.80
C GLY A 218 5.80 16.87 -31.60
N TYR A 219 5.12 16.97 -30.47
CA TYR A 219 5.61 17.61 -29.26
C TYR A 219 6.85 16.90 -28.68
N PHE A 220 6.85 15.55 -28.68
CA PHE A 220 7.97 14.75 -28.20
C PHE A 220 9.04 14.60 -29.30
N THR A 221 9.86 15.65 -29.47
CA THR A 221 10.97 15.66 -30.42
C THR A 221 12.11 14.75 -30.00
N ASP A 222 12.37 14.67 -28.69
CA ASP A 222 13.28 13.67 -28.13
C ASP A 222 12.48 12.38 -27.82
N ARG A 223 12.75 11.35 -28.63
CA ARG A 223 12.09 10.04 -28.50
C ARG A 223 12.70 9.15 -27.43
N ASN A 224 13.74 9.61 -26.74
CA ASN A 224 14.38 8.86 -25.64
C ASN A 224 13.41 8.56 -24.48
N ILE A 225 12.35 9.36 -24.33
CA ILE A 225 11.25 9.14 -23.37
C ILE A 225 10.64 7.74 -23.49
N ILE A 226 10.61 7.14 -24.70
CA ILE A 226 10.13 5.76 -24.91
C ILE A 226 11.02 4.77 -24.16
N GLY A 227 12.33 4.93 -24.29
CA GLY A 227 13.32 4.10 -23.61
C GLY A 227 13.20 4.21 -22.09
N LEU A 228 13.04 5.41 -21.57
CA LEU A 228 12.86 5.66 -20.14
C LEU A 228 11.62 4.94 -19.58
N TYR A 229 10.49 4.95 -20.29
CA TYR A 229 9.30 4.20 -19.87
C TYR A 229 9.44 2.68 -20.03
N ILE A 230 10.18 2.20 -21.03
CA ILE A 230 10.49 0.77 -21.18
C ILE A 230 11.37 0.31 -20.01
N GLU A 231 12.39 1.07 -19.65
CA GLU A 231 13.25 0.80 -18.49
C GLU A 231 12.46 0.84 -17.18
N ALA A 232 11.52 1.76 -17.04
CA ALA A 232 10.65 1.87 -15.88
C ALA A 232 9.82 0.60 -15.62
N LEU A 233 9.53 -0.21 -16.67
CA LEU A 233 8.84 -1.51 -16.53
C LEU A 233 9.69 -2.59 -15.82
N LEU A 234 10.99 -2.40 -15.67
CA LEU A 234 11.86 -3.29 -14.90
C LEU A 234 11.71 -3.09 -13.39
N ASN A 235 11.13 -1.98 -12.95
CA ASN A 235 10.97 -1.72 -11.54
C ASN A 235 9.91 -2.66 -10.92
N PRO A 236 10.09 -3.09 -9.66
CA PRO A 236 9.17 -3.96 -8.96
C PRO A 236 7.92 -3.22 -8.46
N TRP A 237 7.32 -2.42 -9.31
CA TRP A 237 6.16 -1.61 -8.97
C TRP A 237 4.86 -2.43 -8.97
N ARG A 238 3.84 -1.86 -8.33
CA ARG A 238 2.48 -2.44 -8.37
C ARG A 238 1.95 -2.50 -9.81
N LYS A 239 1.13 -3.51 -10.07
CA LYS A 239 0.61 -3.77 -11.42
C LYS A 239 -0.04 -2.55 -12.08
N SER A 240 -0.78 -1.74 -11.33
CA SER A 240 -1.46 -0.53 -11.85
C SER A 240 -0.50 0.52 -12.40
N VAL A 241 0.68 0.69 -11.76
CA VAL A 241 1.74 1.60 -12.19
C VAL A 241 2.37 1.09 -13.49
N LEU A 242 2.73 -0.20 -13.52
CA LEU A 242 3.27 -0.83 -14.73
C LEU A 242 2.29 -0.81 -15.90
N ASP A 243 1.01 -1.06 -15.65
CA ASP A 243 -0.05 -0.95 -16.66
C ASP A 243 -0.19 0.50 -17.17
N MET A 244 0.06 1.52 -16.33
CA MET A 244 0.09 2.93 -16.77
C MET A 244 1.31 3.19 -17.67
N CYS A 245 2.51 2.73 -17.31
CA CYS A 245 3.68 2.78 -18.18
C CYS A 245 3.37 2.19 -19.56
N CYS A 246 2.78 0.99 -19.59
CA CYS A 246 2.41 0.35 -20.86
C CYS A 246 1.47 1.25 -21.69
N ARG A 247 0.48 1.89 -21.07
CA ARG A 247 -0.44 2.81 -21.76
C ARG A 247 0.24 4.06 -22.29
N LEU A 248 1.20 4.61 -21.56
CA LEU A 248 1.96 5.78 -22.02
C LEU A 248 2.88 5.41 -23.20
N ILE A 249 3.56 4.27 -23.15
CA ILE A 249 4.36 3.77 -24.28
C ILE A 249 3.47 3.59 -25.52
N GLU A 250 2.29 2.98 -25.37
CA GLU A 250 1.33 2.84 -26.48
C GLU A 250 0.89 4.18 -27.08
N SER A 251 0.72 5.19 -26.22
CA SER A 251 0.32 6.55 -26.65
C SER A 251 1.42 7.23 -27.45
N LEU A 252 2.68 6.92 -27.19
CA LEU A 252 3.85 7.43 -27.92
C LEU A 252 4.06 6.71 -29.25
N LYS A 253 3.37 5.58 -29.53
CA LYS A 253 3.42 4.84 -30.79
C LYS A 253 4.86 4.57 -31.26
N PRO A 254 5.68 3.82 -30.50
CA PRO A 254 7.06 3.56 -30.88
C PRO A 254 7.17 2.86 -32.23
N THR A 255 8.15 3.26 -33.03
CA THR A 255 8.47 2.61 -34.30
C THR A 255 9.32 1.34 -34.05
N PRO A 256 9.32 0.36 -34.96
CA PRO A 256 10.18 -0.83 -34.85
C PRO A 256 11.66 -0.48 -34.65
N GLN A 257 12.14 0.59 -35.27
CA GLN A 257 13.53 1.04 -35.13
C GLN A 257 13.85 1.60 -33.75
N GLU A 258 12.89 2.38 -33.16
CA GLU A 258 13.01 2.85 -31.77
C GLU A 258 13.01 1.67 -30.79
N LEU A 259 12.17 0.65 -31.03
CA LEU A 259 12.13 -0.54 -30.19
C LEU A 259 13.43 -1.36 -30.25
N LEU A 260 14.09 -1.44 -31.43
CA LEU A 260 15.38 -2.11 -31.56
C LEU A 260 16.47 -1.52 -30.67
N SER A 261 16.50 -0.20 -30.48
CA SER A 261 17.47 0.43 -29.57
C SER A 261 17.31 0.02 -28.13
N HIS A 262 16.13 -0.52 -27.74
CA HIS A 262 15.78 -1.00 -26.41
C HIS A 262 15.50 -2.51 -26.33
N GLN A 263 15.91 -3.29 -27.36
CA GLN A 263 15.57 -4.71 -27.46
C GLN A 263 16.07 -5.52 -26.24
N SER A 264 17.24 -5.24 -25.70
CA SER A 264 17.79 -5.93 -24.54
C SER A 264 16.90 -5.76 -23.30
N THR A 265 16.41 -4.55 -23.06
CA THR A 265 15.46 -4.25 -21.98
C THR A 265 14.13 -4.97 -22.21
N LEU A 266 13.59 -4.93 -23.43
CA LEU A 266 12.35 -5.63 -23.78
C LEU A 266 12.48 -7.15 -23.60
N PHE A 267 13.63 -7.74 -23.90
CA PHE A 267 13.88 -9.16 -23.65
C PHE A 267 13.94 -9.47 -22.15
N ALA A 268 14.59 -8.62 -21.37
CA ALA A 268 14.65 -8.77 -19.92
C ALA A 268 13.26 -8.75 -19.26
N LEU A 269 12.30 -8.00 -19.83
CA LEU A 269 10.91 -7.96 -19.34
C LEU A 269 10.17 -9.30 -19.46
N LEU A 270 10.65 -10.25 -20.25
CA LEU A 270 10.08 -11.60 -20.37
C LEU A 270 10.27 -12.43 -19.08
N SER A 271 11.18 -12.02 -18.20
CA SER A 271 11.38 -12.63 -16.87
C SER A 271 10.51 -11.99 -15.77
N SER A 272 9.66 -11.02 -16.11
CA SER A 272 8.81 -10.33 -15.13
C SER A 272 7.85 -11.29 -14.41
N ASP A 273 7.59 -11.03 -13.14
CA ASP A 273 6.55 -11.71 -12.36
C ASP A 273 5.12 -11.25 -12.73
N LYS A 274 4.99 -10.20 -13.52
CA LYS A 274 3.71 -9.62 -13.96
C LYS A 274 3.37 -10.05 -15.40
N THR A 275 2.36 -10.88 -15.52
CA THR A 275 1.90 -11.38 -16.85
C THR A 275 1.48 -10.26 -17.80
N SER A 276 0.99 -9.12 -17.31
CA SER A 276 0.68 -7.95 -18.13
C SER A 276 1.92 -7.36 -18.79
N VAL A 277 3.04 -7.29 -18.06
CA VAL A 277 4.33 -6.78 -18.58
C VAL A 277 4.89 -7.73 -19.64
N ILE A 278 4.88 -9.06 -19.39
CA ILE A 278 5.33 -10.06 -20.37
C ILE A 278 4.50 -9.96 -21.65
N ASN A 279 3.18 -9.88 -21.53
CA ASN A 279 2.28 -9.77 -22.68
C ASN A 279 2.54 -8.48 -23.47
N PHE A 280 2.79 -7.38 -22.79
CA PHE A 280 3.10 -6.10 -23.41
C PHE A 280 4.47 -6.13 -24.11
N ALA A 281 5.51 -6.61 -23.43
CA ALA A 281 6.85 -6.75 -24.01
C ALA A 281 6.81 -7.65 -25.26
N MET A 282 6.13 -8.79 -25.20
CA MET A 282 6.00 -9.68 -26.33
C MET A 282 5.27 -9.05 -27.52
N LYS A 283 4.28 -8.17 -27.26
CA LYS A 283 3.62 -7.38 -28.34
C LYS A 283 4.62 -6.46 -29.04
N LEU A 284 5.45 -5.73 -28.28
CA LEU A 284 6.45 -4.82 -28.84
C LEU A 284 7.59 -5.60 -29.56
N ILE A 285 8.04 -6.71 -28.98
CA ILE A 285 9.04 -7.60 -29.60
C ILE A 285 8.54 -8.11 -30.95
N LYS A 286 7.27 -8.48 -31.07
CA LYS A 286 6.68 -8.90 -32.34
C LYS A 286 6.79 -7.83 -33.43
N GLU A 287 6.66 -6.55 -33.09
CA GLU A 287 6.71 -5.43 -34.03
C GLU A 287 8.13 -5.26 -34.62
N MET A 288 9.18 -5.46 -33.81
CA MET A 288 10.58 -5.31 -34.24
C MET A 288 11.23 -6.61 -34.71
N ALA A 289 10.61 -7.78 -34.51
CA ALA A 289 11.23 -9.10 -34.81
C ALA A 289 11.59 -9.36 -36.29
N ASN A 290 11.16 -8.47 -37.20
CA ASN A 290 11.47 -8.58 -38.63
C ASN A 290 12.62 -7.66 -39.06
N GLU A 291 13.06 -6.78 -38.16
CA GLU A 291 14.16 -5.86 -38.47
C GLU A 291 15.49 -6.59 -38.57
N LYS A 292 16.39 -6.03 -39.37
CA LYS A 292 17.68 -6.67 -39.69
C LYS A 292 18.57 -6.87 -38.47
N ASP A 293 18.54 -5.90 -37.57
CA ASP A 293 19.38 -5.83 -36.37
C ASP A 293 18.71 -6.45 -35.11
N PHE A 294 17.67 -7.27 -35.30
CA PHE A 294 17.02 -8.01 -34.24
C PHE A 294 17.96 -9.12 -33.71
N ASP A 295 18.31 -9.03 -32.43
CA ASP A 295 19.15 -10.02 -31.75
C ASP A 295 18.34 -11.28 -31.39
N PHE A 296 18.24 -12.18 -32.34
CA PHE A 296 17.49 -13.44 -32.19
C PHE A 296 18.06 -14.35 -31.08
N PRO A 297 19.40 -14.57 -30.97
CA PRO A 297 19.94 -15.37 -29.87
C PRO A 297 19.55 -14.87 -28.51
N ALA A 298 19.74 -13.57 -28.25
CA ALA A 298 19.33 -12.95 -26.96
C ALA A 298 17.83 -13.05 -26.74
N PHE A 299 16.99 -12.87 -27.77
CA PHE A 299 15.56 -13.10 -27.67
C PHE A 299 15.23 -14.54 -27.26
N ALA A 300 15.82 -15.56 -27.92
CA ALA A 300 15.51 -16.95 -27.63
C ALA A 300 15.86 -17.34 -26.20
N ASP A 301 17.00 -16.91 -25.69
CA ASP A 301 17.45 -17.18 -24.33
C ASP A 301 16.47 -16.56 -23.28
N ASN A 302 16.08 -15.31 -23.46
CA ASN A 302 15.14 -14.65 -22.57
C ASN A 302 13.70 -15.19 -22.72
N PHE A 303 13.29 -15.57 -23.92
CA PHE A 303 11.96 -16.16 -24.16
C PHE A 303 11.76 -17.48 -23.41
N ALA A 304 12.84 -18.28 -23.27
CA ALA A 304 12.78 -19.51 -22.49
C ALA A 304 12.41 -19.28 -21.02
N LEU A 305 12.74 -18.12 -20.45
CA LEU A 305 12.43 -17.79 -19.05
C LEU A 305 10.91 -17.70 -18.76
N CYS A 306 10.10 -17.43 -19.78
CA CYS A 306 8.64 -17.33 -19.59
C CYS A 306 7.87 -18.62 -19.96
N PHE A 307 8.54 -19.74 -20.30
CA PHE A 307 7.86 -20.97 -20.69
C PHE A 307 6.98 -21.57 -19.59
N ALA A 308 7.44 -21.53 -18.34
CA ALA A 308 6.69 -22.01 -17.20
C ALA A 308 5.65 -21.00 -16.66
N THR A 309 5.60 -19.77 -17.22
CA THR A 309 4.70 -18.72 -16.72
C THR A 309 3.26 -19.02 -17.13
N PRO A 310 2.31 -19.10 -16.16
CA PRO A 310 0.92 -19.40 -16.47
C PRO A 310 0.19 -18.21 -17.10
N LYS A 311 -0.89 -18.50 -17.84
CA LYS A 311 -1.84 -17.49 -18.37
C LYS A 311 -1.27 -16.52 -19.41
N ILE A 312 -0.17 -16.88 -20.09
CA ILE A 312 0.43 -16.09 -21.18
C ILE A 312 0.50 -16.88 -22.52
N ALA A 313 -0.32 -17.88 -22.70
CA ALA A 313 -0.28 -18.77 -23.89
C ALA A 313 -0.26 -18.00 -25.23
N LYS A 314 -1.00 -16.88 -25.34
CA LYS A 314 -1.00 -16.04 -26.55
C LYS A 314 0.39 -15.42 -26.80
N SER A 315 1.07 -14.97 -25.78
CA SER A 315 2.41 -14.40 -25.88
C SER A 315 3.46 -15.48 -26.19
N GLN A 316 3.31 -16.66 -25.59
CA GLN A 316 4.14 -17.81 -25.92
C GLN A 316 3.96 -18.24 -27.40
N LEU A 317 2.73 -18.22 -27.93
CA LEU A 317 2.47 -18.45 -29.35
C LEU A 317 3.14 -17.40 -30.26
N ILE A 318 3.12 -16.12 -29.85
CA ILE A 318 3.84 -15.08 -30.60
C ILE A 318 5.34 -15.40 -30.66
N GLY A 319 5.95 -15.72 -29.51
CA GLY A 319 7.37 -16.09 -29.44
C GLY A 319 7.71 -17.32 -30.29
N LEU A 320 6.87 -18.37 -30.21
CA LEU A 320 7.05 -19.57 -31.06
C LEU A 320 6.95 -19.25 -32.59
N ASN A 321 6.14 -18.29 -32.98
CA ASN A 321 6.05 -17.84 -34.36
C ASN A 321 7.32 -17.09 -34.80
N ILE A 322 7.93 -16.31 -33.89
CA ILE A 322 9.23 -15.66 -34.13
C ILE A 322 10.32 -16.72 -34.30
N LEU A 323 10.38 -17.73 -33.42
CA LEU A 323 11.31 -18.86 -33.53
C LEU A 323 11.14 -19.58 -34.87
N GLU A 324 9.91 -19.95 -35.22
CA GLU A 324 9.64 -20.66 -36.48
C GLU A 324 10.11 -19.87 -37.70
N LYS A 325 9.83 -18.57 -37.72
CA LYS A 325 10.23 -17.71 -38.83
C LYS A 325 11.74 -17.61 -38.96
N HIS A 326 12.45 -17.62 -37.86
CA HIS A 326 13.91 -17.67 -37.86
C HIS A 326 14.43 -19.02 -38.32
N TYR A 327 13.90 -20.12 -37.76
CA TYR A 327 14.35 -21.48 -38.08
C TYR A 327 14.06 -21.89 -39.53
N LYS A 328 13.09 -21.27 -40.19
CA LYS A 328 12.90 -21.39 -41.64
C LYS A 328 14.09 -20.89 -42.48
N LYS A 329 14.84 -19.93 -41.92
CA LYS A 329 16.00 -19.32 -42.59
C LYS A 329 17.33 -19.94 -42.13
N GLN A 330 17.43 -20.21 -40.83
CA GLN A 330 18.63 -20.73 -40.18
C GLN A 330 18.21 -21.81 -39.16
N PRO A 331 18.59 -23.09 -39.37
CA PRO A 331 18.26 -24.16 -38.43
C PRO A 331 18.81 -23.86 -37.03
N PRO A 332 18.17 -24.39 -35.97
CA PRO A 332 18.63 -24.17 -34.61
C PRO A 332 20.01 -24.73 -34.35
N VAL A 333 20.92 -23.91 -33.86
CA VAL A 333 22.30 -24.30 -33.52
C VAL A 333 22.32 -24.97 -32.13
N ASN A 334 21.50 -24.50 -31.19
CA ASN A 334 21.42 -25.05 -29.82
C ASN A 334 20.41 -26.18 -29.74
N ILE A 335 20.90 -27.43 -29.76
CA ILE A 335 20.06 -28.63 -29.68
C ILE A 335 19.39 -28.75 -28.29
N GLU A 336 20.03 -28.26 -27.24
CA GLU A 336 19.49 -28.31 -25.85
C GLU A 336 18.23 -27.45 -25.68
N TYR A 337 18.02 -26.45 -26.53
CA TYR A 337 16.84 -25.61 -26.51
C TYR A 337 15.52 -26.41 -26.69
N ARG A 338 15.58 -27.60 -27.28
CA ARG A 338 14.44 -28.52 -27.38
C ARG A 338 13.90 -28.97 -26.01
N GLN A 339 14.79 -29.11 -25.01
CA GLN A 339 14.39 -29.46 -23.63
C GLN A 339 13.60 -28.31 -22.98
N GLN A 340 14.05 -27.09 -23.23
CA GLN A 340 13.34 -25.91 -22.73
C GLN A 340 11.98 -25.77 -23.43
N LEU A 341 11.90 -25.95 -24.75
CA LEU A 341 10.63 -25.90 -25.48
C LEU A 341 9.64 -26.96 -25.01
N ALA A 342 10.08 -28.15 -24.62
CA ALA A 342 9.20 -29.20 -24.13
C ALA A 342 8.44 -28.81 -22.84
N VAL A 343 8.96 -27.89 -22.03
CA VAL A 343 8.25 -27.35 -20.84
C VAL A 343 6.89 -26.77 -21.23
N LEU A 344 6.75 -26.22 -22.42
CA LEU A 344 5.49 -25.62 -22.90
C LEU A 344 4.36 -26.66 -23.08
N PHE A 345 4.66 -27.96 -23.12
CA PHE A 345 3.60 -28.99 -23.11
C PHE A 345 2.82 -29.01 -21.79
N THR A 346 3.35 -28.47 -20.71
CA THR A 346 2.63 -28.31 -19.44
C THR A 346 1.51 -27.27 -19.51
N VAL A 347 1.54 -26.36 -20.49
CA VAL A 347 0.53 -25.34 -20.69
C VAL A 347 -0.72 -25.98 -21.32
N PRO A 348 -1.92 -25.87 -20.71
CA PRO A 348 -3.12 -26.54 -21.18
C PRO A 348 -3.79 -25.84 -22.39
N ASP A 349 -3.02 -25.49 -23.40
CA ASP A 349 -3.46 -24.83 -24.62
C ASP A 349 -3.08 -25.72 -25.84
N ALA A 350 -4.09 -26.22 -26.53
CA ALA A 350 -3.91 -27.18 -27.63
C ALA A 350 -3.17 -26.58 -28.84
N GLN A 351 -3.39 -25.28 -29.13
CA GLN A 351 -2.72 -24.61 -30.24
C GLN A 351 -1.24 -24.39 -29.93
N LEU A 352 -0.91 -24.03 -28.71
CA LEU A 352 0.44 -23.88 -28.25
C LEU A 352 1.19 -25.21 -28.30
N GLN A 353 0.58 -26.28 -27.76
CA GLN A 353 1.18 -27.63 -27.79
C GLN A 353 1.37 -28.15 -29.23
N GLU A 354 0.38 -27.98 -30.12
CA GLU A 354 0.53 -28.30 -31.55
C GLU A 354 1.69 -27.53 -32.16
N LYS A 355 1.83 -26.25 -31.87
CA LYS A 355 2.93 -25.42 -32.40
C LYS A 355 4.30 -25.89 -31.92
N VAL A 356 4.43 -26.23 -30.62
CA VAL A 356 5.66 -26.78 -30.05
C VAL A 356 6.01 -28.12 -30.70
N ALA A 357 5.01 -29.03 -30.82
CA ALA A 357 5.23 -30.32 -31.48
C ALA A 357 5.74 -30.15 -32.91
N ASN A 358 5.12 -29.27 -33.70
CA ASN A 358 5.56 -28.97 -35.08
C ASN A 358 6.98 -28.39 -35.12
N LEU A 359 7.34 -27.48 -34.20
CA LEU A 359 8.71 -26.94 -34.16
C LEU A 359 9.73 -28.01 -33.84
N LEU A 360 9.46 -28.87 -32.84
CA LEU A 360 10.36 -29.91 -32.41
C LEU A 360 10.57 -30.96 -33.53
N THR A 361 9.50 -31.37 -34.20
CA THR A 361 9.59 -32.40 -35.29
C THR A 361 10.14 -31.86 -36.59
N THR A 362 9.98 -30.58 -36.90
CA THR A 362 10.39 -30.00 -38.18
C THR A 362 11.83 -29.49 -38.16
N TYR A 363 12.29 -28.89 -37.06
CA TYR A 363 13.57 -28.16 -37.05
C TYR A 363 14.63 -28.79 -36.16
N PHE A 364 14.28 -29.74 -35.27
CA PHE A 364 15.24 -30.37 -34.37
C PHE A 364 15.47 -31.83 -34.79
N ASN A 365 16.68 -32.37 -34.54
CA ASN A 365 16.99 -33.78 -34.79
C ASN A 365 16.05 -34.67 -33.92
N HIS A 366 15.56 -35.74 -34.53
CA HIS A 366 14.68 -36.71 -33.87
C HIS A 366 15.43 -37.60 -32.88
N GLU A 367 16.75 -37.71 -32.96
CA GLU A 367 17.58 -38.48 -32.05
C GLU A 367 17.49 -37.87 -30.63
N GLY A 368 17.09 -38.69 -29.62
CA GLY A 368 16.86 -38.27 -28.23
C GLY A 368 15.63 -37.41 -28.02
N LEU A 369 14.80 -37.16 -29.00
CA LEU A 369 13.56 -36.41 -28.87
C LEU A 369 12.49 -37.15 -28.04
N PRO A 370 12.36 -38.51 -28.16
CA PRO A 370 11.43 -39.29 -27.32
C PRO A 370 11.71 -39.16 -25.83
N GLU A 371 12.99 -39.10 -25.44
CA GLU A 371 13.44 -38.93 -24.05
C GLU A 371 13.09 -37.53 -23.51
N VAL A 372 13.22 -36.50 -24.32
CA VAL A 372 12.86 -35.11 -24.00
C VAL A 372 11.36 -34.96 -23.80
N ILE A 373 10.54 -35.70 -24.57
CA ILE A 373 9.07 -35.61 -24.51
C ILE A 373 8.48 -36.52 -23.44
N ALA A 374 9.18 -37.61 -23.07
CA ALA A 374 8.66 -38.61 -22.15
C ALA A 374 8.05 -38.03 -20.86
N PRO A 375 8.65 -37.03 -20.15
CA PRO A 375 8.09 -36.44 -18.97
C PRO A 375 6.78 -35.70 -19.18
N TYR A 376 6.48 -35.32 -20.40
CA TYR A 376 5.34 -34.46 -20.75
C TYR A 376 4.20 -35.20 -21.47
N ARG A 377 4.31 -36.51 -21.70
CA ARG A 377 3.31 -37.28 -22.45
C ARG A 377 1.90 -37.16 -21.88
N ASP A 378 1.76 -37.17 -20.58
CA ASP A 378 0.45 -37.09 -19.91
C ASP A 378 -0.22 -35.70 -20.05
N TYR A 379 0.53 -34.68 -20.42
CA TYR A 379 0.03 -33.31 -20.64
C TYR A 379 -0.38 -33.06 -22.09
N LEU A 380 -0.01 -33.93 -23.04
CA LEU A 380 -0.25 -33.74 -24.47
C LEU A 380 -1.74 -33.85 -24.81
N LYS A 381 -2.23 -32.95 -25.63
CA LYS A 381 -3.64 -32.91 -26.08
C LYS A 381 -3.76 -32.77 -27.61
N GLY A 382 -4.78 -33.41 -28.14
CA GLY A 382 -5.18 -33.25 -29.53
C GLY A 382 -4.06 -33.58 -30.54
N LYS A 383 -3.89 -32.75 -31.52
CA LYS A 383 -2.91 -32.96 -32.63
C LYS A 383 -1.46 -33.08 -32.17
N ALA A 384 -1.09 -32.44 -31.04
CA ALA A 384 0.25 -32.57 -30.48
C ALA A 384 0.52 -34.01 -30.07
N GLN A 385 -0.48 -34.69 -29.50
CA GLN A 385 -0.40 -36.11 -29.14
C GLN A 385 -0.22 -36.99 -30.38
N ASP A 386 -0.98 -36.70 -31.44
CA ASP A 386 -0.91 -37.49 -32.70
C ASP A 386 0.45 -37.29 -33.39
N LEU A 387 0.97 -36.08 -33.47
CA LEU A 387 2.26 -35.74 -34.08
C LEU A 387 3.43 -36.43 -33.38
N LEU A 388 3.36 -36.57 -32.05
CA LEU A 388 4.46 -37.12 -31.27
C LEU A 388 4.27 -38.61 -30.96
N ALA A 389 3.11 -39.22 -31.25
CA ALA A 389 2.85 -40.66 -31.12
C ALA A 389 3.73 -41.53 -32.00
N THR A 390 4.16 -40.98 -33.13
CA THR A 390 5.05 -41.71 -34.13
C THR A 390 6.51 -41.78 -33.65
N LEU A 391 6.87 -41.06 -32.58
CA LEU A 391 8.20 -41.04 -31.98
C LEU A 391 8.23 -42.02 -30.78
N SER A 392 8.02 -43.31 -31.02
CA SER A 392 8.16 -44.36 -29.99
C SER A 392 9.63 -44.62 -29.68
N PRO A 393 10.01 -44.87 -28.39
CA PRO A 393 11.35 -45.34 -28.08
C PRO A 393 11.62 -46.69 -28.81
N SER A 394 12.77 -46.87 -29.42
CA SER A 394 13.23 -48.17 -29.85
C SER A 394 13.41 -49.04 -28.60
N GLU A 395 12.67 -50.16 -28.53
CA GLU A 395 12.90 -51.21 -27.54
C GLU A 395 14.32 -51.73 -27.70
N ASN A 396 15.26 -51.25 -26.89
CA ASN A 396 16.49 -51.96 -26.54
C ASN A 396 17.32 -51.13 -25.56
N SER A 397 17.13 -51.41 -24.28
CA SER A 397 18.19 -51.63 -23.28
C SER A 397 17.58 -51.77 -21.92
N GLU A 398 17.42 -53.00 -21.47
CA GLU A 398 17.35 -53.33 -20.06
C GLU A 398 18.72 -53.13 -19.40
N ASN A 399 18.62 -52.76 -18.11
CA ASN A 399 19.66 -52.71 -17.08
C ASN A 399 20.53 -51.45 -16.94
N SER A 400 20.17 -50.66 -15.93
CA SER A 400 21.03 -50.53 -14.72
C SER A 400 20.30 -49.69 -13.64
N GLU A 401 20.22 -50.30 -12.47
CA GLU A 401 19.79 -49.66 -11.22
C GLU A 401 20.78 -48.61 -10.71
N ASN A 402 20.20 -47.70 -9.94
CA ASN A 402 20.84 -46.87 -8.89
C ASN A 402 21.63 -45.61 -9.31
N SER A 403 21.03 -44.46 -9.00
CA SER A 403 21.61 -43.55 -8.03
C SER A 403 20.72 -42.31 -7.77
N HIS A 404 20.64 -41.96 -6.49
CA HIS A 404 19.95 -40.80 -5.93
C HIS A 404 20.39 -39.46 -6.54
N THR A 405 19.43 -38.58 -6.81
CA THR A 405 19.65 -37.14 -6.57
C THR A 405 18.34 -36.35 -6.52
N SER A 406 18.17 -35.69 -5.41
CA SER A 406 17.37 -34.51 -5.05
C SER A 406 16.36 -33.93 -6.04
N GLN A 407 15.11 -34.07 -5.64
CA GLN A 407 13.95 -33.38 -6.20
C GLN A 407 13.84 -31.97 -5.61
N THR A 408 13.84 -30.98 -6.48
CA THR A 408 13.24 -29.65 -6.20
C THR A 408 11.97 -29.57 -7.05
N ALA A 409 10.85 -29.89 -6.45
CA ALA A 409 9.55 -29.83 -7.12
C ALA A 409 8.86 -28.51 -6.82
N CYS A 410 8.71 -27.64 -7.85
CA CYS A 410 7.70 -26.61 -7.89
C CYS A 410 6.35 -27.25 -8.22
N ALA A 411 5.45 -27.32 -7.27
CA ALA A 411 4.11 -27.89 -7.45
C ALA A 411 3.17 -26.88 -8.12
N ALA A 412 2.82 -27.14 -9.37
CA ALA A 412 1.66 -26.53 -10.03
C ALA A 412 0.39 -27.28 -9.56
N ARG A 413 -0.61 -26.53 -9.05
CA ARG A 413 -1.91 -27.07 -8.65
C ARG A 413 -2.76 -27.34 -9.88
N THR A 414 -3.01 -28.59 -10.18
CA THR A 414 -4.12 -29.04 -11.03
C THR A 414 -5.15 -29.75 -10.17
N SER A 415 -6.42 -29.41 -10.39
CA SER A 415 -7.58 -30.04 -9.76
C SER A 415 -7.74 -31.48 -10.22
N HIS A 416 -7.46 -32.44 -9.40
CA HIS A 416 -7.93 -33.82 -9.53
C HIS A 416 -8.45 -34.34 -8.21
N THR A 417 -9.65 -34.88 -8.27
CA THR A 417 -10.40 -35.60 -7.23
C THR A 417 -9.58 -36.80 -6.77
N THR A 418 -8.94 -36.70 -5.61
CA THR A 418 -8.42 -37.84 -4.89
C THR A 418 -8.50 -37.55 -3.40
N THR A 419 -9.14 -38.45 -2.67
CA THR A 419 -9.27 -38.39 -1.23
C THR A 419 -7.88 -38.56 -0.59
N GLN A 420 -7.13 -37.47 -0.46
CA GLN A 420 -5.92 -37.44 0.34
C GLN A 420 -6.29 -36.96 1.76
N LYS A 421 -5.92 -37.76 2.76
CA LYS A 421 -5.82 -37.34 4.14
C LYS A 421 -4.94 -36.10 4.18
N ILE A 422 -5.53 -34.95 4.47
CA ILE A 422 -4.82 -33.70 4.64
C ILE A 422 -4.12 -33.75 5.99
N THR A 423 -2.86 -34.17 6.00
CA THR A 423 -1.95 -33.85 7.08
C THR A 423 -1.78 -32.34 7.08
N SER A 424 -2.08 -31.70 8.20
CA SER A 424 -1.86 -30.27 8.43
C SER A 424 -0.40 -29.92 8.06
N ALA A 425 -0.21 -29.32 6.89
CA ALA A 425 1.06 -28.71 6.56
C ALA A 425 1.20 -27.44 7.42
N ILE A 426 1.77 -27.58 8.61
CA ILE A 426 2.40 -26.46 9.30
C ILE A 426 3.45 -25.97 8.31
N ARG A 427 3.23 -24.79 7.71
CA ARG A 427 4.28 -24.13 6.94
C ARG A 427 5.48 -24.02 7.87
N THR A 428 6.59 -24.67 7.53
CA THR A 428 7.87 -24.49 8.23
C THR A 428 8.23 -23.02 8.11
N LEU A 429 8.11 -22.31 9.24
CA LEU A 429 8.47 -20.89 9.29
C LEU A 429 9.97 -20.78 9.06
N THR A 430 10.39 -19.83 8.24
CA THR A 430 11.79 -19.64 7.90
C THR A 430 12.50 -18.89 9.02
N PRO A 431 13.58 -19.44 9.62
CA PRO A 431 14.41 -18.71 10.55
C PRO A 431 14.98 -17.45 9.92
N ILE A 432 15.09 -16.40 10.72
CA ILE A 432 15.63 -15.11 10.28
C ILE A 432 17.12 -15.07 10.51
N THR A 433 17.86 -14.59 9.51
CA THR A 433 19.29 -14.26 9.66
C THR A 433 19.43 -12.80 10.11
N TYR A 434 20.06 -12.59 11.26
CA TYR A 434 20.34 -11.25 11.76
C TYR A 434 21.55 -10.62 11.08
N PRO A 435 21.64 -9.27 11.05
CA PRO A 435 22.84 -8.57 10.63
C PRO A 435 24.04 -8.96 11.52
N LEU A 436 25.11 -9.40 10.89
CA LEU A 436 26.35 -9.80 11.58
C LEU A 436 27.46 -8.77 11.41
N ARG A 437 27.34 -7.88 10.42
CA ARG A 437 28.35 -6.88 10.08
C ARG A 437 27.67 -5.53 9.83
N PRO A 438 28.39 -4.42 10.01
CA PRO A 438 27.87 -3.08 9.73
C PRO A 438 27.34 -2.90 8.30
N GLU A 439 27.95 -3.56 7.31
CA GLU A 439 27.49 -3.51 5.92
C GLU A 439 26.09 -4.09 5.74
N ASP A 440 25.69 -5.07 6.54
CA ASP A 440 24.37 -5.67 6.50
C ASP A 440 23.28 -4.64 6.88
N LEU A 441 23.61 -3.62 7.70
CA LEU A 441 22.71 -2.51 8.02
C LEU A 441 22.42 -1.63 6.81
N LEU A 442 23.39 -1.45 5.90
CA LEU A 442 23.18 -0.68 4.66
C LEU A 442 22.17 -1.40 3.76
N PHE A 443 22.23 -2.73 3.67
CA PHE A 443 21.23 -3.51 2.94
C PHE A 443 19.84 -3.32 3.53
N LEU A 444 19.70 -3.37 4.87
CA LEU A 444 18.41 -3.15 5.53
C LEU A 444 17.87 -1.72 5.31
N ILE A 445 18.74 -0.71 5.23
CA ILE A 445 18.31 0.65 4.85
C ILE A 445 17.79 0.65 3.42
N GLY A 446 18.49 0.00 2.49
CA GLY A 446 18.06 -0.15 1.11
C GLY A 446 16.74 -0.92 1.00
N ASP A 447 16.56 -1.97 1.78
CA ASP A 447 15.31 -2.75 1.83
C ASP A 447 14.15 -1.91 2.39
N CYS A 448 14.37 -1.11 3.43
CA CYS A 448 13.36 -0.20 3.96
C CYS A 448 12.90 0.85 2.94
N ILE A 449 13.79 1.24 2.02
CA ILE A 449 13.45 2.14 0.91
C ILE A 449 12.62 1.41 -0.15
N ARG A 450 12.95 0.17 -0.45
CA ARG A 450 12.27 -0.64 -1.48
C ARG A 450 11.00 -1.31 -0.98
N GLU A 451 11.04 -1.85 0.24
CA GLU A 451 9.99 -2.68 0.79
C GLU A 451 9.35 -2.05 2.02
N ARG A 452 8.04 -2.17 2.13
CA ARG A 452 7.27 -1.70 3.28
C ARG A 452 7.13 -2.86 4.29
N SER A 453 8.23 -3.31 4.87
CA SER A 453 8.22 -4.44 5.78
C SER A 453 8.56 -4.04 7.22
N PRO A 454 7.66 -4.31 8.20
CA PRO A 454 7.96 -4.13 9.61
C PRO A 454 9.18 -4.92 10.08
N LEU A 455 9.40 -6.09 9.49
CA LEU A 455 10.54 -6.95 9.79
C LEU A 455 11.87 -6.27 9.51
N VAL A 456 11.98 -5.56 8.38
CA VAL A 456 13.20 -4.83 8.02
C VAL A 456 13.57 -3.81 9.10
N LEU A 457 12.58 -3.11 9.65
CA LEU A 457 12.81 -2.15 10.73
C LEU A 457 13.24 -2.84 12.04
N ASP A 458 12.59 -3.95 12.41
CA ASP A 458 12.97 -4.73 13.60
C ASP A 458 14.39 -5.26 13.49
N LEU A 459 14.79 -5.75 12.31
CA LEU A 459 16.17 -6.24 12.06
C LEU A 459 17.20 -5.11 12.07
N PHE A 460 16.85 -3.96 11.50
CA PHE A 460 17.72 -2.79 11.54
C PHE A 460 17.94 -2.31 13.00
N PHE A 461 16.88 -2.26 13.80
CA PHE A 461 16.97 -1.84 15.21
C PHE A 461 17.82 -2.79 16.02
N GLU A 462 17.58 -4.11 15.88
CA GLU A 462 18.37 -5.10 16.59
C GLU A 462 19.82 -5.12 16.10
N GLY A 463 20.05 -5.07 14.80
CA GLY A 463 21.39 -5.02 14.21
C GLY A 463 22.17 -3.80 14.67
N LEU A 464 21.57 -2.62 14.64
CA LEU A 464 22.21 -1.39 15.13
C LEU A 464 22.52 -1.46 16.63
N ASN A 465 21.61 -2.03 17.43
CA ASN A 465 21.81 -2.27 18.86
C ASN A 465 22.98 -3.18 19.15
N GLN A 466 23.15 -4.27 18.39
CA GLN A 466 24.22 -5.26 18.61
C GLN A 466 25.56 -4.82 18.02
N LEU A 467 25.55 -4.15 16.88
CA LEU A 467 26.76 -3.78 16.15
C LEU A 467 27.31 -2.40 16.49
N GLN A 468 26.69 -1.64 17.41
CA GLN A 468 27.03 -0.24 17.71
C GLN A 468 28.51 0.01 17.96
N ALA A 469 29.22 -0.94 18.63
CA ALA A 469 30.66 -0.83 18.90
C ALA A 469 31.54 -1.18 17.68
N GLN A 470 30.99 -1.79 16.64
CA GLN A 470 31.71 -2.25 15.45
C GLN A 470 31.49 -1.32 14.23
N ILE A 471 30.62 -0.32 14.36
CA ILE A 471 30.30 0.60 13.26
C ILE A 471 31.55 1.43 12.90
N PRO A 472 32.02 1.39 11.65
CA PRO A 472 33.21 2.10 11.23
C PRO A 472 32.99 3.62 11.18
N LYS A 473 34.04 4.42 11.39
CA LYS A 473 33.95 5.90 11.41
C LYS A 473 33.43 6.52 10.10
N ASN A 474 33.62 5.85 8.98
CA ASN A 474 33.13 6.29 7.67
C ASN A 474 31.73 5.80 7.34
N PHE A 475 31.02 5.16 8.26
CA PHE A 475 29.68 4.62 8.04
C PHE A 475 28.66 5.71 7.65
N SER A 476 28.77 6.91 8.24
CA SER A 476 27.96 8.07 7.87
C SER A 476 28.11 8.45 6.40
N GLN A 477 29.31 8.34 5.83
CA GLN A 477 29.53 8.59 4.40
C GLN A 477 28.85 7.52 3.53
N GLN A 478 28.86 6.27 3.96
CA GLN A 478 28.18 5.17 3.27
C GLN A 478 26.65 5.28 3.33
N ILE A 479 26.11 5.81 4.43
CA ILE A 479 24.66 6.04 4.59
C ILE A 479 24.18 7.25 3.79
N SER A 480 24.99 8.26 3.54
CA SER A 480 24.60 9.54 2.95
C SER A 480 23.73 9.43 1.68
N PRO A 481 24.00 8.52 0.72
CA PRO A 481 23.15 8.34 -0.45
C PRO A 481 21.71 7.87 -0.10
N TYR A 482 21.59 7.04 0.94
CA TYR A 482 20.31 6.49 1.39
C TYR A 482 19.50 7.50 2.21
N GLN A 483 20.17 8.40 2.93
CA GLN A 483 19.50 9.43 3.73
C GLN A 483 18.61 10.34 2.88
N LYS A 484 19.05 10.73 1.69
CA LYS A 484 18.22 11.49 0.75
C LYS A 484 16.97 10.71 0.40
N GLN A 485 17.12 9.44 0.01
CA GLN A 485 15.99 8.60 -0.37
C GLN A 485 15.03 8.30 0.79
N LEU A 486 15.52 8.30 2.03
CA LEU A 486 14.66 8.19 3.22
C LEU A 486 13.93 9.51 3.55
N GLY A 487 14.41 10.66 3.06
CA GLY A 487 13.99 12.00 3.51
C GLY A 487 13.21 12.86 2.51
N ASP A 488 13.33 12.60 1.21
CA ASP A 488 12.96 13.59 0.19
C ASP A 488 11.50 13.52 -0.28
N GLN A 489 10.62 12.76 0.40
CA GLN A 489 9.23 12.62 0.00
C GLN A 489 8.26 13.16 1.05
N PRO A 490 7.64 14.34 0.89
CA PRO A 490 6.75 14.90 1.93
C PRO A 490 5.42 14.15 2.11
N PHE A 491 4.93 13.38 1.16
CA PHE A 491 3.58 12.83 1.17
C PHE A 491 3.44 11.30 1.22
N GLU A 492 4.49 10.54 0.95
CA GLU A 492 4.45 9.06 0.94
C GLU A 492 5.36 8.40 1.98
N PHE A 493 5.60 9.06 3.09
CA PHE A 493 6.44 8.48 4.13
C PHE A 493 5.76 7.31 4.78
N THR A 494 6.34 6.14 4.57
CA THR A 494 6.10 5.03 5.44
C THR A 494 6.61 5.41 6.82
N THR A 495 5.84 5.12 7.85
CA THR A 495 6.24 5.30 9.24
C THR A 495 7.63 4.67 9.51
N TYR A 496 7.96 3.57 8.83
CA TYR A 496 9.24 2.87 8.92
C TYR A 496 10.41 3.70 8.42
N ARG A 497 10.29 4.35 7.27
CA ARG A 497 11.34 5.22 6.73
C ARG A 497 11.62 6.40 7.65
N LYS A 498 10.57 7.01 8.21
CA LYS A 498 10.71 8.09 9.19
C LYS A 498 11.43 7.63 10.45
N CYS A 499 11.06 6.48 11.01
CA CYS A 499 11.74 5.90 12.17
C CYS A 499 13.21 5.61 11.86
N MET A 500 13.48 4.99 10.73
CA MET A 500 14.85 4.69 10.31
C MET A 500 15.67 5.96 10.10
N ARG A 501 15.11 6.95 9.41
CA ARG A 501 15.77 8.23 9.21
C ARG A 501 16.06 8.94 10.54
N TRP A 502 15.09 8.97 11.44
CA TRP A 502 15.29 9.58 12.76
C TRP A 502 16.41 8.91 13.55
N VAL A 503 16.44 7.57 13.57
CA VAL A 503 17.52 6.83 14.22
C VAL A 503 18.88 7.21 13.64
N ILE A 504 19.00 7.29 12.33
CA ILE A 504 20.22 7.67 11.65
C ILE A 504 20.62 9.12 12.00
N ASP A 505 19.69 10.06 11.91
CA ASP A 505 19.95 11.48 12.17
C ASP A 505 20.36 11.73 13.65
N VAL A 506 19.74 11.04 14.61
CA VAL A 506 20.13 11.15 16.02
C VAL A 506 21.48 10.47 16.27
N TRP A 507 21.72 9.33 15.66
CA TRP A 507 22.99 8.63 15.76
C TRP A 507 24.15 9.47 15.19
N GLU A 508 23.92 10.19 14.10
CA GLU A 508 24.90 11.12 13.51
C GLU A 508 24.98 12.49 14.24
N GLY A 509 24.17 12.72 15.26
CA GLY A 509 24.12 13.99 15.99
C GLY A 509 23.43 15.14 15.24
N LYS A 510 22.69 14.84 14.17
CA LYS A 510 21.92 15.83 13.39
C LYS A 510 20.56 16.15 13.99
N ALA A 511 20.04 15.28 14.86
CA ALA A 511 18.76 15.43 15.54
C ALA A 511 18.88 15.02 17.01
N SER A 512 17.90 15.41 17.84
CA SER A 512 17.81 15.02 19.25
C SER A 512 16.79 13.91 19.46
N VAL A 513 17.00 13.09 20.47
CA VAL A 513 16.01 12.07 20.92
C VAL A 513 14.67 12.73 21.35
N SER A 514 14.72 13.98 21.79
CA SER A 514 13.55 14.75 22.19
C SER A 514 12.78 15.35 21.01
N ASP A 515 13.35 15.38 19.82
CA ASP A 515 12.72 16.00 18.66
C ASP A 515 11.45 15.23 18.28
N ASP A 516 10.36 15.95 18.08
CA ASP A 516 9.12 15.37 17.58
C ASP A 516 9.11 15.41 16.05
N ILE A 517 9.78 14.46 15.44
CA ILE A 517 9.86 14.36 13.98
C ILE A 517 8.56 13.90 13.31
N PHE A 518 7.58 13.49 14.11
CA PHE A 518 6.31 13.00 13.60
C PHE A 518 5.25 14.11 13.51
N GLY A 519 5.62 15.35 13.78
CA GLY A 519 4.88 16.60 13.75
C GLY A 519 3.41 16.52 13.30
N GLY A 520 2.47 16.63 14.25
CA GLY A 520 1.04 16.73 13.96
C GLY A 520 0.25 15.43 14.07
N LYS A 521 -1.04 15.56 14.37
CA LYS A 521 -1.98 14.49 14.74
C LYS A 521 -2.31 13.46 13.64
N LEU A 522 -1.85 13.65 12.40
CA LEU A 522 -2.29 12.87 11.23
C LEU A 522 -1.36 11.72 10.84
N TYR A 523 -0.11 11.69 11.33
CA TYR A 523 0.91 10.74 10.86
C TYR A 523 1.77 10.15 11.99
N ASN A 524 1.19 9.92 13.15
CA ASN A 524 1.94 9.32 14.25
C ASN A 524 2.18 7.83 13.99
N PRO A 525 3.43 7.35 14.12
CA PRO A 525 3.68 5.93 14.27
C PRO A 525 2.94 5.43 15.51
N THR A 526 2.71 4.12 15.56
CA THR A 526 2.15 3.54 16.78
C THR A 526 2.99 3.99 17.97
N PRO A 527 2.40 4.33 19.09
CA PRO A 527 3.13 4.75 20.29
C PRO A 527 4.25 3.75 20.66
N PHE A 528 4.01 2.45 20.45
CA PHE A 528 5.01 1.41 20.64
C PHE A 528 6.25 1.62 19.74
N LEU A 529 6.07 1.83 18.45
CA LEU A 529 7.20 2.01 17.53
C LEU A 529 8.00 3.27 17.87
N ARG A 530 7.31 4.34 18.24
CA ARG A 530 7.92 5.58 18.69
C ARG A 530 8.75 5.36 19.96
N GLU A 531 8.20 4.68 20.97
CA GLU A 531 8.90 4.40 22.21
C GLU A 531 10.05 3.43 21.99
N LYS A 532 9.85 2.39 21.18
CA LYS A 532 10.93 1.46 20.79
C LYS A 532 12.09 2.20 20.13
N THR A 533 11.80 3.13 19.23
CA THR A 533 12.80 3.96 18.55
C THR A 533 13.59 4.81 19.58
N LYS A 534 12.89 5.48 20.50
CA LYS A 534 13.55 6.22 21.58
C LYS A 534 14.44 5.36 22.46
N ARG A 535 13.97 4.17 22.80
CA ARG A 535 14.74 3.22 23.62
C ARG A 535 15.98 2.72 22.90
N LEU A 536 15.92 2.47 21.58
CA LEU A 536 17.11 2.16 20.80
C LEU A 536 18.16 3.27 20.91
N LEU A 537 17.75 4.52 20.70
CA LEU A 537 18.64 5.67 20.77
C LEU A 537 19.27 5.85 22.16
N LEU A 538 18.48 5.62 23.23
CA LEU A 538 19.00 5.63 24.59
C LEU A 538 19.97 4.47 24.85
N LYS A 539 19.68 3.27 24.35
CA LYS A 539 20.59 2.11 24.45
C LYS A 539 21.94 2.39 23.79
N ILE A 540 21.92 2.95 22.58
CA ILE A 540 23.14 3.34 21.85
C ILE A 540 23.93 4.37 22.66
N LYS A 541 23.28 5.40 23.17
CA LYS A 541 23.94 6.43 23.99
C LYS A 541 24.57 5.88 25.27
N GLN A 542 23.98 4.84 25.85
CA GLN A 542 24.43 4.20 27.08
C GLN A 542 25.40 3.04 26.85
N GLY A 543 25.72 2.67 25.63
CA GLY A 543 26.51 1.48 25.29
C GLY A 543 25.82 0.17 25.71
N ASN A 544 24.50 0.13 25.77
CA ASN A 544 23.73 -1.01 26.24
C ASN A 544 23.26 -1.87 25.05
N SER A 545 23.81 -3.06 24.91
CA SER A 545 23.52 -4.00 23.82
C SER A 545 22.56 -5.15 24.19
N LEU A 546 21.83 -5.07 25.31
CA LEU A 546 20.82 -6.07 25.62
C LEU A 546 19.79 -6.17 24.46
N PRO A 547 19.37 -7.38 24.02
CA PRO A 547 18.51 -7.54 22.86
C PRO A 547 17.14 -6.91 23.08
N PHE A 548 16.43 -6.56 21.99
CA PHE A 548 15.01 -6.26 22.05
C PHE A 548 14.24 -7.58 22.20
N VAL A 549 13.38 -7.64 23.21
CA VAL A 549 12.62 -8.85 23.52
C VAL A 549 11.63 -9.19 22.39
N SER A 550 11.08 -8.19 21.73
CA SER A 550 10.09 -8.33 20.69
C SER A 550 10.66 -8.64 19.29
N THR A 551 11.98 -8.65 19.08
CA THR A 551 12.56 -8.88 17.75
C THR A 551 12.25 -10.30 17.25
N PRO A 552 11.66 -10.47 16.05
CA PRO A 552 11.32 -11.76 15.49
C PRO A 552 12.54 -12.68 15.30
N THR A 553 12.32 -13.98 15.45
CA THR A 553 13.30 -15.04 15.14
C THR A 553 12.93 -15.82 13.88
N HIS A 554 11.67 -15.75 13.46
CA HIS A 554 11.15 -16.42 12.28
C HIS A 554 10.27 -15.47 11.46
N ALA A 555 10.45 -15.51 10.16
CA ALA A 555 9.64 -14.70 9.25
C ALA A 555 8.17 -15.17 9.28
N PRO A 556 7.21 -14.24 9.15
CA PRO A 556 7.42 -12.80 8.95
C PRO A 556 7.60 -12.01 10.25
N PHE A 557 7.20 -12.53 11.41
CA PHE A 557 7.20 -11.77 12.67
C PHE A 557 7.14 -12.63 13.94
N TYR A 558 7.38 -13.93 13.85
CA TYR A 558 7.27 -14.83 14.99
C TYR A 558 8.57 -14.93 15.79
N ILE A 559 8.41 -15.27 17.08
CA ILE A 559 9.52 -15.46 18.03
C ILE A 559 9.48 -16.89 18.57
N ASP A 560 10.63 -17.55 18.56
CA ASP A 560 10.80 -18.81 19.28
C ASP A 560 10.62 -18.59 20.79
N PRO A 561 9.74 -19.37 21.46
CA PRO A 561 9.46 -19.17 22.88
C PRO A 561 10.67 -19.32 23.80
N LEU A 562 11.63 -20.17 23.44
CA LEU A 562 12.87 -20.32 24.24
C LEU A 562 13.72 -19.07 24.14
N THR A 563 13.96 -18.57 22.91
CA THR A 563 14.70 -17.34 22.66
C THR A 563 14.07 -16.11 23.35
N PHE A 564 12.71 -16.05 23.38
CA PHE A 564 12.01 -15.01 24.13
C PHE A 564 12.35 -15.03 25.62
N LEU A 565 12.28 -16.22 26.25
CA LEU A 565 12.62 -16.39 27.68
C LEU A 565 14.10 -16.09 27.95
N GLU A 566 15.01 -16.52 27.08
CA GLU A 566 16.45 -16.25 27.20
C GLU A 566 16.73 -14.74 27.18
N ARG A 567 16.04 -13.99 26.33
CA ARG A 567 16.16 -12.53 26.30
C ARG A 567 15.70 -11.90 27.61
N ILE A 568 14.57 -12.35 28.18
CA ILE A 568 14.10 -11.90 29.48
C ILE A 568 15.14 -12.21 30.58
N ALA A 569 15.65 -13.45 30.61
CA ALA A 569 16.66 -13.86 31.58
C ALA A 569 17.97 -13.03 31.46
N GLN A 570 18.36 -12.60 30.26
CA GLN A 570 19.53 -11.71 30.08
C GLN A 570 19.29 -10.34 30.75
N TYR A 571 18.08 -9.78 30.69
CA TYR A 571 17.74 -8.57 31.41
C TYR A 571 17.82 -8.75 32.93
N GLU A 572 17.22 -9.83 33.46
CA GLU A 572 17.28 -10.14 34.90
C GLU A 572 18.74 -10.32 35.39
N LYS A 573 19.55 -11.06 34.64
CA LYS A 573 20.97 -11.22 34.91
C LYS A 573 21.73 -9.89 34.93
N ALA A 574 21.34 -8.94 34.11
CA ALA A 574 21.91 -7.60 34.08
C ALA A 574 21.34 -6.66 35.16
N GLY A 575 20.44 -7.14 36.03
CA GLY A 575 19.75 -6.33 37.04
C GLY A 575 18.85 -5.25 36.42
N LYS A 576 18.31 -5.49 35.23
CA LYS A 576 17.45 -4.57 34.47
C LYS A 576 16.13 -5.24 34.15
N SER A 577 15.10 -4.43 33.86
CA SER A 577 13.84 -4.90 33.29
C SER A 577 13.73 -4.48 31.82
N PRO A 578 13.22 -5.34 30.95
CA PRO A 578 12.86 -4.91 29.60
C PRO A 578 11.67 -3.97 29.65
N MET A 579 11.41 -3.26 28.57
CA MET A 579 10.22 -2.43 28.43
C MET A 579 8.96 -3.32 28.42
N LEU A 580 7.91 -2.93 29.16
CA LEU A 580 6.67 -3.72 29.26
C LEU A 580 6.09 -4.03 27.89
N GLU A 581 6.06 -3.02 27.02
CA GLU A 581 5.52 -3.12 25.66
C GLU A 581 6.31 -4.12 24.80
N GLU A 582 7.62 -4.21 24.99
CA GLU A 582 8.46 -5.23 24.32
C GLU A 582 8.09 -6.64 24.76
N VAL A 583 7.78 -6.82 26.05
CA VAL A 583 7.35 -8.12 26.59
C VAL A 583 5.96 -8.48 26.05
N VAL A 584 5.03 -7.53 26.02
CA VAL A 584 3.67 -7.73 25.48
C VAL A 584 3.70 -8.08 24.00
N VAL A 585 4.44 -7.31 23.20
CA VAL A 585 4.58 -7.60 21.76
C VAL A 585 5.32 -8.92 21.54
N GLY A 586 6.35 -9.20 22.34
CA GLY A 586 7.06 -10.47 22.29
C GLY A 586 6.16 -11.68 22.53
N LEU A 587 5.29 -11.60 23.54
CA LEU A 587 4.26 -12.63 23.82
C LEU A 587 3.29 -12.84 22.65
N ASN A 588 2.83 -11.73 22.02
CA ASN A 588 1.96 -11.82 20.86
C ASN A 588 2.64 -12.48 19.65
N ARG A 589 3.93 -12.33 19.55
CA ARG A 589 4.76 -12.89 18.46
C ARG A 589 5.20 -14.33 18.70
N LEU A 590 4.95 -14.91 19.88
CA LEU A 590 5.39 -16.29 20.15
C LEU A 590 4.79 -17.28 19.15
N LEU A 591 5.63 -18.17 18.67
CA LEU A 591 5.19 -19.32 17.87
C LEU A 591 4.13 -20.11 18.64
N PRO A 592 2.98 -20.42 18.00
CA PRO A 592 1.92 -21.21 18.64
C PRO A 592 2.27 -22.71 18.62
N ILE A 593 3.33 -23.08 19.35
CA ILE A 593 3.82 -24.47 19.47
C ILE A 593 3.59 -24.98 20.90
N GLU A 594 3.66 -26.29 21.08
CA GLU A 594 3.59 -26.90 22.41
C GLU A 594 4.75 -26.42 23.29
N ILE A 595 4.42 -26.15 24.55
CA ILE A 595 5.41 -25.65 25.51
C ILE A 595 6.31 -26.81 25.97
N THR A 596 7.61 -26.69 25.69
CA THR A 596 8.61 -27.71 25.99
C THR A 596 8.99 -27.74 27.47
N LYS A 597 9.63 -28.82 27.93
CA LYS A 597 10.17 -28.92 29.30
C LYS A 597 11.24 -27.87 29.56
N GLU A 598 12.07 -27.58 28.59
CA GLU A 598 13.13 -26.58 28.66
C GLU A 598 12.57 -25.17 28.85
N GLN A 599 11.57 -24.82 28.08
CA GLN A 599 10.84 -23.56 28.22
C GLN A 599 10.22 -23.42 29.62
N LYS A 600 9.60 -24.51 30.14
CA LYS A 600 9.04 -24.51 31.49
C LYS A 600 10.11 -24.30 32.57
N GLN A 601 11.25 -24.98 32.44
CA GLN A 601 12.37 -24.82 33.38
C GLN A 601 12.92 -23.38 33.36
N LEU A 602 13.12 -22.80 32.18
CA LEU A 602 13.61 -21.44 32.06
C LEU A 602 12.60 -20.42 32.60
N ALA A 603 11.32 -20.59 32.30
CA ALA A 603 10.26 -19.73 32.82
C ALA A 603 10.20 -19.78 34.36
N LEU A 604 10.37 -20.98 34.96
CA LEU A 604 10.40 -21.17 36.43
C LEU A 604 11.59 -20.46 37.08
N SER A 605 12.71 -20.32 36.37
CA SER A 605 13.91 -19.66 36.88
C SER A 605 13.82 -18.13 36.89
N LEU A 606 12.85 -17.53 36.19
CA LEU A 606 12.66 -16.09 36.18
C LEU A 606 12.14 -15.58 37.54
N THR A 607 12.68 -14.47 37.98
CA THR A 607 12.38 -13.84 39.29
C THR A 607 11.98 -12.38 39.20
N GLY A 608 12.08 -11.76 38.03
CA GLY A 608 11.77 -10.36 37.84
C GLY A 608 10.27 -10.05 37.89
N GLU A 609 9.96 -8.78 37.73
CA GLU A 609 8.60 -8.24 37.84
C GLU A 609 7.59 -8.95 36.93
N TYR A 610 7.99 -9.40 35.75
CA TYR A 610 7.14 -10.06 34.77
C TYR A 610 7.07 -11.58 34.94
N ALA A 611 7.92 -12.15 35.79
CA ALA A 611 8.03 -13.60 36.01
C ALA A 611 6.68 -14.26 36.34
N PRO A 612 5.82 -13.75 37.26
CA PRO A 612 4.55 -14.43 37.59
C PRO A 612 3.65 -14.60 36.38
N ALA A 613 3.52 -13.59 35.52
CA ALA A 613 2.68 -13.64 34.33
C ALA A 613 3.25 -14.57 33.26
N LEU A 614 4.59 -14.57 33.06
CA LEU A 614 5.27 -15.46 32.14
C LEU A 614 5.21 -16.90 32.62
N GLN A 615 5.41 -17.17 33.91
CA GLN A 615 5.26 -18.48 34.53
C GLN A 615 3.84 -19.03 34.34
N TYR A 616 2.82 -18.19 34.43
CA TYR A 616 1.45 -18.59 34.13
C TYR A 616 1.28 -18.96 32.66
N TYR A 617 1.80 -18.12 31.74
CA TYR A 617 1.73 -18.41 30.31
C TYR A 617 2.40 -19.74 29.95
N PHE A 618 3.58 -20.02 30.53
CA PHE A 618 4.35 -21.24 30.29
C PHE A 618 3.92 -22.41 31.20
N GLU A 619 2.79 -22.30 31.91
CA GLU A 619 2.14 -23.39 32.67
C GLU A 619 2.99 -23.94 33.85
N VAL A 620 3.84 -23.13 34.43
CA VAL A 620 4.62 -23.52 35.63
C VAL A 620 4.04 -22.88 36.90
N ASN A 621 3.17 -21.90 36.79
CA ASN A 621 2.42 -21.30 37.88
C ASN A 621 0.95 -21.15 37.46
N LYS A 622 0.02 -21.36 38.37
CA LYS A 622 -1.43 -21.22 38.13
C LYS A 622 -2.05 -20.03 38.86
N GLN A 623 -1.25 -19.31 39.66
CA GLN A 623 -1.74 -18.20 40.43
C GLN A 623 -1.72 -16.90 39.61
N ILE A 624 -2.84 -16.20 39.58
CA ILE A 624 -2.96 -14.88 38.96
C ILE A 624 -2.65 -13.83 40.02
N THR A 625 -1.57 -13.07 39.84
CA THR A 625 -1.12 -12.01 40.77
C THR A 625 -0.96 -10.70 40.02
N VAL A 626 -2.04 -9.95 39.97
CA VAL A 626 -2.09 -8.68 39.21
C VAL A 626 -1.66 -7.51 40.07
N THR A 627 -0.70 -6.74 39.58
CA THR A 627 -0.35 -5.42 40.09
C THR A 627 -0.72 -4.34 39.05
N ASP A 628 -0.76 -3.09 39.42
CA ASP A 628 -1.06 -2.01 38.47
C ASP A 628 0.00 -1.94 37.36
N ALA A 629 1.26 -2.21 37.68
CA ALA A 629 2.36 -2.24 36.71
C ALA A 629 2.28 -3.42 35.75
N THR A 630 1.77 -4.58 36.19
CA THR A 630 1.72 -5.81 35.39
C THR A 630 0.35 -6.13 34.82
N ARG A 631 -0.68 -5.35 35.14
CA ARG A 631 -2.09 -5.58 34.75
C ARG A 631 -2.26 -5.86 33.28
N VAL A 632 -1.61 -5.05 32.46
CA VAL A 632 -1.63 -5.16 31.02
C VAL A 632 -1.02 -6.47 30.52
N LEU A 633 0.14 -6.81 31.04
CA LEU A 633 0.80 -8.07 30.73
C LEU A 633 -0.09 -9.26 31.10
N TRP A 634 -0.73 -9.20 32.29
CA TRP A 634 -1.68 -10.21 32.70
C TRP A 634 -2.89 -10.28 31.77
N GLY A 635 -3.44 -9.13 31.37
CA GLY A 635 -4.54 -9.10 30.39
C GLY A 635 -4.16 -9.79 29.10
N GLN A 636 -2.93 -9.55 28.60
CA GLN A 636 -2.43 -10.19 27.38
C GLN A 636 -2.22 -11.70 27.57
N VAL A 637 -1.58 -12.11 28.65
CA VAL A 637 -1.35 -13.53 28.98
C VAL A 637 -2.66 -14.31 29.07
N LEU A 638 -3.62 -13.78 29.81
CA LEU A 638 -4.91 -14.44 30.03
C LEU A 638 -5.71 -14.55 28.71
N ARG A 639 -5.73 -13.52 27.90
CA ARG A 639 -6.39 -13.55 26.58
C ARG A 639 -5.73 -14.48 25.58
N LEU A 640 -4.41 -14.61 25.60
CA LEU A 640 -3.70 -15.58 24.76
C LEU A 640 -3.98 -17.03 25.18
N LYS A 641 -4.31 -17.27 26.46
CA LYS A 641 -4.67 -18.59 26.97
C LYS A 641 -6.15 -18.91 26.80
N ASP A 642 -7.01 -17.94 27.03
CA ASP A 642 -8.46 -18.08 26.91
C ASP A 642 -9.09 -16.76 26.40
N ILE A 643 -9.43 -16.75 25.13
CA ILE A 643 -9.96 -15.56 24.45
C ILE A 643 -11.35 -15.21 24.96
N ASP A 644 -12.14 -16.18 25.40
CA ASP A 644 -13.52 -16.02 25.87
C ASP A 644 -13.63 -15.99 27.41
N GLY A 645 -12.49 -16.08 28.12
CA GLY A 645 -12.43 -16.11 29.57
C GLY A 645 -12.94 -14.83 30.23
N VAL A 646 -13.39 -14.94 31.47
CA VAL A 646 -13.74 -13.81 32.35
C VAL A 646 -12.73 -13.74 33.48
N PHE A 647 -12.05 -12.61 33.61
CA PHE A 647 -10.91 -12.40 34.52
C PHE A 647 -11.18 -11.26 35.49
N PRO A 648 -11.94 -11.50 36.60
CA PRO A 648 -12.26 -10.46 37.60
C PRO A 648 -11.02 -9.83 38.22
N GLU A 649 -9.89 -10.55 38.26
CA GLU A 649 -8.61 -10.10 38.82
C GLU A 649 -8.05 -8.87 38.09
N LEU A 650 -8.49 -8.64 36.86
CA LEU A 650 -8.09 -7.48 36.06
C LEU A 650 -8.97 -6.24 36.34
N GLU A 651 -10.07 -6.36 37.11
CA GLU A 651 -11.01 -5.28 37.33
C GLU A 651 -10.41 -4.15 38.16
N ILE A 652 -10.72 -2.91 37.76
CA ILE A 652 -10.51 -1.71 38.56
C ILE A 652 -11.88 -1.06 38.71
N PRO A 653 -12.48 -1.09 39.89
CA PRO A 653 -13.89 -0.68 40.10
C PRO A 653 -14.23 0.74 39.62
N GLN A 654 -13.25 1.64 39.62
CA GLN A 654 -13.46 3.05 39.26
C GLN A 654 -13.16 3.36 37.79
N LYS A 655 -12.66 2.38 37.01
CA LYS A 655 -12.27 2.54 35.59
C LYS A 655 -13.11 1.65 34.71
N THR A 656 -14.26 2.15 34.29
CA THR A 656 -15.19 1.42 33.39
C THR A 656 -14.60 1.13 32.00
N ASN A 657 -13.58 1.85 31.58
CA ASN A 657 -12.89 1.65 30.32
C ASN A 657 -12.01 0.37 30.28
N LEU A 658 -11.88 -0.36 31.39
CA LEU A 658 -11.10 -1.61 31.46
C LEU A 658 -11.97 -2.87 31.33
N GLN A 659 -13.27 -2.75 31.14
CA GLN A 659 -14.17 -3.91 31.06
C GLN A 659 -13.80 -4.90 29.97
N GLY A 660 -13.21 -4.44 28.86
CA GLY A 660 -12.71 -5.29 27.79
C GLY A 660 -11.55 -6.20 28.19
N LEU A 661 -10.77 -5.88 29.23
CA LEU A 661 -9.77 -6.80 29.78
C LEU A 661 -10.42 -7.91 30.61
N VAL A 662 -11.46 -7.55 31.37
CA VAL A 662 -12.13 -8.46 32.31
C VAL A 662 -13.00 -9.48 31.59
N ARG A 663 -13.73 -9.07 30.56
CA ARG A 663 -14.73 -9.88 29.87
C ARG A 663 -14.45 -9.92 28.37
N PRO A 664 -14.79 -11.00 27.67
CA PRO A 664 -14.72 -11.05 26.24
C PRO A 664 -15.67 -10.01 25.63
N PHE A 665 -15.24 -9.43 24.51
CA PHE A 665 -16.01 -8.40 23.82
C PHE A 665 -16.59 -8.94 22.52
N TYR A 666 -17.91 -8.96 22.43
CA TYR A 666 -18.64 -9.31 21.23
C TYR A 666 -19.21 -8.06 20.58
N LEU A 667 -18.90 -7.84 19.31
CA LEU A 667 -19.49 -6.75 18.55
C LEU A 667 -20.98 -6.97 18.38
N LYS A 668 -21.76 -6.01 18.82
CA LYS A 668 -23.18 -5.94 18.51
C LYS A 668 -23.38 -5.10 17.27
N TYR A 669 -24.19 -5.60 16.36
CA TYR A 669 -24.43 -4.96 15.08
C TYR A 669 -25.88 -5.14 14.63
N GLU A 670 -26.32 -4.22 13.77
CA GLU A 670 -27.57 -4.30 13.06
C GLU A 670 -27.35 -4.11 11.56
N VAL A 671 -28.25 -4.65 10.74
CA VAL A 671 -28.25 -4.41 9.31
C VAL A 671 -29.34 -3.41 9.00
N LYS A 672 -28.97 -2.20 8.57
CA LYS A 672 -29.91 -1.08 8.31
C LYS A 672 -29.76 -0.53 6.90
N PRO A 673 -30.85 -0.03 6.27
CA PRO A 673 -30.78 0.68 5.02
C PRO A 673 -30.01 1.99 5.18
N THR A 674 -29.10 2.26 4.26
CA THR A 674 -28.26 3.46 4.25
C THR A 674 -28.18 3.99 2.82
N LYS A 675 -28.29 5.29 2.62
CA LYS A 675 -28.10 5.91 1.29
C LYS A 675 -26.61 6.20 1.04
N ILE A 676 -26.08 5.66 -0.04
CA ILE A 676 -24.70 5.90 -0.50
C ILE A 676 -24.80 6.40 -1.93
N ASN A 677 -24.30 7.61 -2.20
CA ASN A 677 -24.37 8.24 -3.53
C ASN A 677 -25.80 8.19 -4.13
N GLY A 678 -26.82 8.41 -3.30
CA GLY A 678 -28.21 8.40 -3.71
C GLY A 678 -28.85 7.00 -3.86
N VAL A 679 -28.09 5.93 -3.75
CA VAL A 679 -28.57 4.53 -3.81
C VAL A 679 -28.77 3.98 -2.41
N GLU A 680 -29.96 3.40 -2.17
CA GLU A 680 -30.25 2.73 -0.90
C GLU A 680 -29.62 1.34 -0.87
N ARG A 681 -28.83 1.07 0.18
CA ARG A 681 -28.16 -0.22 0.42
C ARG A 681 -28.24 -0.58 1.89
N ASN A 682 -28.35 -1.86 2.18
CA ASN A 682 -28.26 -2.34 3.57
C ASN A 682 -26.81 -2.41 3.99
N LYS A 683 -26.49 -1.82 5.14
CA LYS A 683 -25.15 -1.82 5.75
C LYS A 683 -25.20 -2.38 7.17
N ILE A 684 -24.06 -2.90 7.59
CA ILE A 684 -23.78 -3.28 8.97
C ILE A 684 -23.45 -2.01 9.74
N ILE A 685 -24.24 -1.74 10.77
CA ILE A 685 -24.04 -0.63 11.70
C ILE A 685 -23.70 -1.23 13.06
N LEU A 686 -22.60 -0.81 13.65
CA LEU A 686 -22.21 -1.22 14.99
C LEU A 686 -22.90 -0.35 16.04
N GLU A 687 -23.15 -0.91 17.22
CA GLU A 687 -23.70 -0.14 18.35
C GLU A 687 -22.77 1.00 18.76
N ASP A 688 -23.31 2.07 19.32
CA ASP A 688 -22.57 3.23 19.78
C ASP A 688 -21.49 2.86 20.83
N ASN A 689 -20.34 3.54 20.75
CA ASN A 689 -19.17 3.34 21.61
C ASN A 689 -18.42 1.98 21.47
N TRP A 690 -18.69 1.20 20.43
CA TRP A 690 -17.95 -0.03 20.16
C TRP A 690 -16.43 0.20 20.10
N ASP A 691 -15.99 1.28 19.48
CA ASP A 691 -14.60 1.67 19.32
C ASP A 691 -13.88 1.83 20.67
N LYS A 692 -14.50 2.52 21.63
CA LYS A 692 -13.93 2.77 22.96
C LYS A 692 -13.76 1.49 23.76
N THR A 693 -14.78 0.64 23.75
CA THR A 693 -14.76 -0.62 24.51
C THR A 693 -13.78 -1.61 23.89
N TYR A 694 -13.81 -1.73 22.58
CA TYR A 694 -12.93 -2.63 21.85
C TYR A 694 -11.47 -2.20 21.96
N ALA A 695 -11.24 -0.93 21.88
CA ALA A 695 -9.97 -0.30 22.09
C ALA A 695 -9.32 -0.66 23.41
N THR A 696 -10.08 -0.55 24.47
CA THR A 696 -9.63 -0.89 25.81
C THR A 696 -9.25 -2.37 25.91
N TYR A 697 -9.89 -3.23 25.15
CA TYR A 697 -9.62 -4.65 25.14
C TYR A 697 -8.32 -5.02 24.43
N VAL A 698 -8.06 -4.47 23.22
CA VAL A 698 -6.95 -4.89 22.35
C VAL A 698 -5.67 -4.13 22.63
N TYR A 699 -5.80 -2.87 22.96
CA TYR A 699 -4.66 -1.93 23.05
C TYR A 699 -4.64 -1.20 24.37
N TYR A 700 -5.12 -1.86 25.40
CA TYR A 700 -5.18 -1.21 26.69
C TYR A 700 -4.05 -0.19 26.85
N ASN A 701 -4.33 1.03 26.51
CA ASN A 701 -3.59 2.28 26.75
C ASN A 701 -2.07 2.26 26.88
N GLU A 702 -1.40 1.11 26.79
CA GLU A 702 0.05 1.03 26.85
C GLU A 702 0.68 1.73 25.70
N PHE A 703 -0.05 1.64 24.58
CA PHE A 703 0.39 2.26 23.35
C PHE A 703 -0.17 3.67 23.20
N GLY A 704 -0.76 4.23 24.27
CA GLY A 704 -1.29 5.59 24.32
C GLY A 704 -2.76 5.69 23.90
N ALA A 705 -3.60 6.10 24.83
CA ALA A 705 -5.07 6.19 24.76
C ALA A 705 -5.65 7.04 23.62
N ASN A 706 -4.84 7.74 22.87
CA ASN A 706 -5.30 8.67 21.83
C ASN A 706 -5.38 8.04 20.43
N TYR A 707 -5.28 6.73 20.33
CA TYR A 707 -5.31 6.03 19.03
C TYR A 707 -6.69 6.08 18.34
N TYR A 708 -7.73 6.49 19.07
CA TYR A 708 -9.13 6.37 18.65
C TYR A 708 -9.71 7.61 17.97
N ASN A 709 -8.97 8.67 17.86
CA ASN A 709 -9.33 9.75 16.94
C ASN A 709 -8.96 9.48 15.49
N VAL A 710 -8.65 8.22 15.16
CA VAL A 710 -8.64 7.80 13.76
C VAL A 710 -10.09 7.69 13.33
N SER A 711 -10.64 8.82 12.87
CA SER A 711 -11.93 8.86 12.19
C SER A 711 -12.04 7.63 11.26
N PRO A 712 -13.18 6.93 11.22
CA PRO A 712 -13.44 5.89 10.21
C PRO A 712 -13.20 6.39 8.79
N MET A 713 -13.17 7.71 8.60
CA MET A 713 -12.88 8.38 7.33
C MET A 713 -11.40 8.68 7.08
N SER A 714 -10.50 8.54 8.05
CA SER A 714 -9.08 8.59 7.72
C SER A 714 -8.77 7.30 6.96
N LYS A 715 -8.67 7.39 5.66
CA LYS A 715 -8.12 6.33 4.80
C LYS A 715 -6.75 5.97 5.38
N GLY A 716 -6.72 4.98 6.29
CA GLY A 716 -5.47 4.45 6.80
C GLY A 716 -4.70 3.96 5.59
N LYS A 717 -3.52 4.49 5.38
CA LYS A 717 -2.67 4.03 4.30
C LYS A 717 -2.25 2.58 4.57
N ASP A 718 -2.02 1.83 3.53
CA ASP A 718 -1.74 0.39 3.46
C ASP A 718 -0.75 -0.19 4.49
N GLU A 719 0.07 0.68 5.09
CA GLU A 719 1.13 0.29 6.02
C GLU A 719 0.65 -0.07 7.41
N ASP A 720 -0.50 0.44 7.82
CA ASP A 720 -0.99 0.24 9.18
C ASP A 720 -1.33 -1.22 9.46
N ILE A 721 -1.89 -1.94 8.48
CA ILE A 721 -2.27 -3.34 8.67
C ILE A 721 -1.06 -4.26 8.82
N ASP A 722 -0.03 -4.11 7.98
CA ASP A 722 1.18 -4.94 8.05
C ASP A 722 1.89 -4.77 9.38
N TYR A 723 1.96 -3.52 9.87
CA TYR A 723 2.53 -3.25 11.18
C TYR A 723 1.69 -3.88 12.30
N GLN A 724 0.36 -3.73 12.27
CA GLN A 724 -0.52 -4.30 13.28
C GLN A 724 -0.48 -5.83 13.30
N LEU A 725 -0.45 -6.46 12.13
CA LEU A 725 -0.20 -7.89 12.02
C LEU A 725 1.14 -8.28 12.63
N SER A 726 2.16 -7.44 12.47
CA SER A 726 3.49 -7.73 13.01
C SER A 726 3.56 -7.67 14.53
N VAL A 727 2.81 -6.79 15.18
CA VAL A 727 2.84 -6.62 16.65
C VAL A 727 1.79 -7.43 17.39
N ASN A 728 0.69 -7.79 16.69
CA ASN A 728 -0.42 -8.56 17.26
C ASN A 728 -0.87 -9.71 16.34
N PRO A 729 0.02 -10.60 15.88
CA PRO A 729 -0.35 -11.66 14.92
C PRO A 729 -1.40 -12.65 15.47
N ARG A 730 -1.57 -12.73 16.76
CA ARG A 730 -2.53 -13.63 17.42
C ARG A 730 -3.86 -12.98 17.78
N TYR A 731 -4.01 -11.65 17.63
CA TYR A 731 -5.24 -10.95 17.92
C TYR A 731 -5.36 -9.63 17.12
N ILE A 732 -5.79 -9.74 15.87
CA ILE A 732 -5.87 -8.62 14.92
C ILE A 732 -7.27 -8.01 14.80
N ASP A 733 -8.25 -8.53 15.52
CA ASP A 733 -9.67 -8.26 15.33
C ASP A 733 -10.09 -6.78 15.41
N GLY A 734 -9.44 -5.97 16.25
CA GLY A 734 -9.71 -4.54 16.33
C GLY A 734 -9.49 -3.82 15.01
N TRP A 735 -8.43 -4.18 14.29
CA TRP A 735 -8.14 -3.66 12.97
C TRP A 735 -9.06 -4.21 11.90
N LEU A 736 -9.40 -5.50 11.98
CA LEU A 736 -10.37 -6.11 11.07
C LEU A 736 -11.75 -5.47 11.20
N CYS A 737 -12.14 -5.02 12.40
CA CYS A 737 -13.35 -4.25 12.59
C CYS A 737 -13.32 -2.91 11.82
N LYS A 738 -12.20 -2.20 11.85
CA LYS A 738 -11.99 -0.99 11.05
C LYS A 738 -12.12 -1.30 9.55
N TYR A 739 -11.48 -2.36 9.09
CA TYR A 739 -11.57 -2.79 7.69
C TYR A 739 -12.97 -3.22 7.29
N LEU A 740 -13.72 -3.87 8.17
CA LEU A 740 -15.14 -4.16 7.96
C LEU A 740 -15.92 -2.89 7.67
N LEU A 741 -15.77 -1.86 8.49
CA LEU A 741 -16.54 -0.62 8.38
C LEU A 741 -16.12 0.25 7.20
N THR A 742 -14.83 0.31 6.91
CA THR A 742 -14.27 1.24 5.93
C THR A 742 -14.21 0.65 4.53
N TYR A 743 -13.78 -0.59 4.41
CA TYR A 743 -13.43 -1.20 3.11
C TYR A 743 -14.32 -2.37 2.71
N ALA A 744 -14.56 -3.34 3.58
CA ALA A 744 -15.26 -4.56 3.20
C ALA A 744 -16.72 -4.31 2.81
N GLN A 745 -17.35 -3.26 3.33
CA GLN A 745 -18.68 -2.79 2.94
C GLN A 745 -18.65 -1.74 1.82
N GLY A 746 -17.48 -1.38 1.34
CA GLY A 746 -17.32 -0.43 0.26
C GLY A 746 -17.83 -0.95 -1.08
N VAL A 747 -18.19 0.00 -1.95
CA VAL A 747 -18.71 -0.29 -3.29
C VAL A 747 -17.77 0.19 -4.39
N ASP A 748 -16.78 0.99 -4.03
CA ASP A 748 -15.78 1.49 -4.96
C ASP A 748 -14.63 0.48 -5.14
N GLY A 749 -13.88 0.67 -6.22
CA GLY A 749 -12.81 -0.24 -6.60
C GLY A 749 -11.65 -0.26 -5.62
N GLU A 750 -11.37 0.86 -4.96
CA GLU A 750 -10.28 1.01 -4.00
C GLU A 750 -10.59 0.25 -2.70
N SER A 751 -11.76 0.47 -2.13
CA SER A 751 -12.22 -0.24 -0.92
C SER A 751 -12.17 -1.76 -1.07
N LEU A 752 -12.66 -2.27 -2.20
CA LEU A 752 -12.66 -3.71 -2.46
C LEU A 752 -11.24 -4.26 -2.73
N THR A 753 -10.33 -3.43 -3.22
CA THR A 753 -8.91 -3.80 -3.38
C THR A 753 -8.23 -3.93 -2.02
N GLU A 754 -8.47 -3.01 -1.10
CA GLU A 754 -7.95 -3.09 0.27
C GLU A 754 -8.50 -4.29 1.03
N ALA A 755 -9.80 -4.55 0.96
CA ALA A 755 -10.37 -5.77 1.55
C ALA A 755 -9.75 -7.05 0.97
N THR A 756 -9.46 -7.07 -0.32
CA THR A 756 -8.78 -8.19 -1.00
C THR A 756 -7.36 -8.38 -0.46
N ARG A 757 -6.62 -7.29 -0.26
CA ARG A 757 -5.27 -7.32 0.31
C ARG A 757 -5.27 -7.88 1.73
N VAL A 758 -6.17 -7.40 2.59
CA VAL A 758 -6.28 -7.90 3.97
C VAL A 758 -6.61 -9.40 4.00
N MET A 759 -7.58 -9.85 3.18
CA MET A 759 -7.90 -11.27 3.09
C MET A 759 -6.71 -12.11 2.61
N SER A 760 -5.93 -11.58 1.66
CA SER A 760 -4.70 -12.25 1.18
C SER A 760 -3.64 -12.37 2.29
N LEU A 761 -3.46 -11.34 3.12
CA LEU A 761 -2.53 -11.38 4.25
C LEU A 761 -2.97 -12.39 5.32
N LEU A 762 -4.26 -12.44 5.65
CA LEU A 762 -4.80 -13.41 6.59
C LEU A 762 -4.54 -14.85 6.13
N LEU A 763 -4.72 -15.12 4.84
CA LEU A 763 -4.41 -16.41 4.22
C LEU A 763 -2.91 -16.71 4.20
N GLN A 764 -2.12 -15.74 3.72
CA GLN A 764 -0.66 -15.89 3.58
C GLN A 764 0.00 -16.25 4.90
N HIS A 765 -0.43 -15.61 5.98
CA HIS A 765 0.16 -15.80 7.30
C HIS A 765 -0.62 -16.81 8.16
N ASN A 766 -1.71 -17.37 7.65
CA ASN A 766 -2.56 -18.33 8.37
C ASN A 766 -2.96 -17.83 9.78
N LEU A 767 -3.36 -16.57 9.86
CA LEU A 767 -3.63 -15.91 11.14
C LEU A 767 -4.99 -16.32 11.70
N PRO A 768 -5.10 -16.54 13.01
CA PRO A 768 -6.38 -16.71 13.68
C PRO A 768 -7.13 -15.38 13.75
N ILE A 769 -8.47 -15.46 13.63
CA ILE A 769 -9.36 -14.32 13.84
C ILE A 769 -10.51 -14.73 14.73
N TYR A 770 -11.16 -13.74 15.33
CA TYR A 770 -12.25 -13.93 16.27
C TYR A 770 -13.51 -13.15 15.80
N HIS A 771 -14.30 -12.64 16.70
CA HIS A 771 -15.64 -12.10 16.39
C HIS A 771 -15.70 -11.04 15.31
N SER A 772 -14.95 -9.94 15.44
CA SER A 772 -14.97 -8.86 14.43
C SER A 772 -14.28 -9.26 13.12
N GLY A 773 -13.26 -10.08 13.21
CA GLY A 773 -12.63 -10.69 12.05
C GLY A 773 -13.61 -11.55 11.26
N TRP A 774 -14.40 -12.36 11.92
CA TRP A 774 -15.42 -13.18 11.27
C TRP A 774 -16.53 -12.35 10.63
N LEU A 775 -16.92 -11.21 11.21
CA LEU A 775 -17.85 -10.29 10.54
C LEU A 775 -17.26 -9.73 9.23
N MET A 776 -15.96 -9.41 9.24
CA MET A 776 -15.29 -8.98 8.03
C MET A 776 -15.26 -10.10 6.98
N VAL A 777 -14.93 -11.33 7.37
CA VAL A 777 -14.95 -12.50 6.45
C VAL A 777 -16.34 -12.75 5.90
N ALA A 778 -17.40 -12.61 6.71
CA ALA A 778 -18.78 -12.71 6.25
C ALA A 778 -19.11 -11.67 5.16
N THR A 779 -18.67 -10.42 5.36
CA THR A 779 -18.87 -9.38 4.33
C THR A 779 -18.07 -9.64 3.06
N CYS A 780 -16.84 -10.15 3.19
CA CYS A 780 -16.01 -10.52 2.05
C CYS A 780 -16.58 -11.72 1.27
N LEU A 781 -17.13 -12.73 1.97
CA LEU A 781 -17.81 -13.87 1.34
C LEU A 781 -19.04 -13.43 0.52
N LEU A 782 -19.71 -12.38 0.95
CA LEU A 782 -20.89 -11.82 0.30
C LEU A 782 -20.58 -10.61 -0.61
N ALA A 783 -19.34 -10.28 -0.81
CA ALA A 783 -18.89 -9.13 -1.59
C ALA A 783 -19.30 -9.21 -3.06
N GLU A 784 -19.37 -8.07 -3.75
CA GLU A 784 -19.71 -7.99 -5.17
C GLU A 784 -18.64 -8.65 -6.06
N ARG A 785 -17.37 -8.46 -5.74
CA ARG A 785 -16.25 -9.01 -6.52
C ARG A 785 -15.99 -10.47 -6.19
N LYS A 786 -16.02 -11.33 -7.19
CA LYS A 786 -15.76 -12.75 -7.05
C LYS A 786 -14.37 -13.07 -6.45
N PRO A 787 -13.25 -12.45 -6.85
CA PRO A 787 -11.95 -12.74 -6.24
C PRO A 787 -11.92 -12.55 -4.72
N LEU A 788 -12.65 -11.57 -4.19
CA LEU A 788 -12.74 -11.35 -2.74
C LEU A 788 -13.56 -12.46 -2.07
N ARG A 789 -14.65 -12.92 -2.72
CA ARG A 789 -15.42 -14.08 -2.23
C ARG A 789 -14.58 -15.36 -2.23
N ASP A 790 -13.77 -15.56 -3.26
CA ASP A 790 -12.90 -16.74 -3.38
C ASP A 790 -11.87 -16.78 -2.24
N LEU A 791 -11.23 -15.65 -1.89
CA LEU A 791 -10.31 -15.54 -0.76
C LEU A 791 -11.01 -15.80 0.58
N ALA A 792 -12.21 -15.24 0.78
CA ALA A 792 -12.99 -15.47 1.98
C ALA A 792 -13.38 -16.96 2.10
N THR A 793 -13.77 -17.58 0.99
CA THR A 793 -14.04 -19.03 0.91
C THR A 793 -12.81 -19.85 1.32
N GLU A 794 -11.64 -19.54 0.75
CA GLU A 794 -10.38 -20.24 1.07
C GLU A 794 -10.04 -20.10 2.56
N TYR A 795 -10.23 -18.91 3.12
CA TYR A 795 -9.96 -18.68 4.54
C TYR A 795 -10.92 -19.46 5.46
N ILE A 796 -12.22 -19.54 5.13
CA ILE A 796 -13.21 -20.35 5.86
C ILE A 796 -12.82 -21.83 5.82
N LEU A 797 -12.45 -22.34 4.66
CA LEU A 797 -12.02 -23.73 4.50
C LEU A 797 -10.77 -24.03 5.34
N LEU A 798 -9.83 -23.12 5.37
CA LEU A 798 -8.61 -23.22 6.18
C LEU A 798 -8.94 -23.25 7.69
N ALA A 799 -9.86 -22.40 8.14
CA ALA A 799 -10.29 -22.37 9.54
C ALA A 799 -11.01 -23.67 9.96
N LEU A 800 -11.87 -24.19 9.10
CA LEU A 800 -12.51 -25.50 9.33
C LEU A 800 -11.49 -26.66 9.38
N GLN A 801 -10.44 -26.59 8.56
CA GLN A 801 -9.33 -27.56 8.64
C GLN A 801 -8.56 -27.45 9.96
N ARG A 802 -8.35 -26.25 10.49
CA ARG A 802 -7.77 -26.03 11.82
C ARG A 802 -8.66 -26.55 12.96
N GLY A 803 -9.91 -26.89 12.66
CA GLY A 803 -10.88 -27.40 13.64
C GLY A 803 -11.61 -26.27 14.39
N GLU A 804 -11.62 -25.07 13.87
CA GLU A 804 -12.33 -23.94 14.46
C GLU A 804 -13.84 -24.12 14.37
N THR A 805 -14.54 -23.69 15.43
CA THR A 805 -16.01 -23.65 15.47
C THR A 805 -16.48 -22.32 14.94
N LEU A 806 -17.15 -22.31 13.78
CA LEU A 806 -17.54 -21.09 13.07
C LEU A 806 -19.02 -20.71 13.30
N THR A 807 -19.58 -20.97 14.48
CA THR A 807 -20.99 -20.68 14.82
C THR A 807 -21.29 -19.18 14.64
N TYR A 808 -20.45 -18.30 15.18
CA TYR A 808 -20.63 -16.87 15.06
C TYR A 808 -20.62 -16.39 13.59
N LEU A 809 -19.74 -16.94 12.76
CA LEU A 809 -19.70 -16.66 11.33
C LEU A 809 -20.98 -17.14 10.63
N ALA A 810 -21.45 -18.34 10.96
CA ALA A 810 -22.68 -18.88 10.38
C ALA A 810 -23.91 -18.00 10.71
N GLU A 811 -24.02 -17.57 11.96
CA GLU A 811 -25.07 -16.65 12.42
C GLU A 811 -24.99 -15.29 11.70
N ALA A 812 -23.77 -14.74 11.57
CA ALA A 812 -23.55 -13.48 10.87
C ALA A 812 -23.97 -13.55 9.39
N ILE A 813 -23.54 -14.58 8.67
CA ILE A 813 -23.92 -14.78 7.27
C ILE A 813 -25.44 -14.96 7.14
N GLY A 814 -26.04 -15.78 7.99
CA GLY A 814 -27.50 -16.00 8.02
C GLY A 814 -28.25 -14.69 8.22
N THR A 815 -27.81 -13.86 9.18
CA THR A 815 -28.36 -12.53 9.46
C THR A 815 -28.23 -11.60 8.26
N PHE A 816 -27.06 -11.54 7.64
CA PHE A 816 -26.81 -10.66 6.50
C PHE A 816 -27.69 -11.02 5.31
N LEU A 817 -27.85 -12.31 5.04
CA LEU A 817 -28.72 -12.79 3.95
C LEU A 817 -30.22 -12.51 4.24
N ALA A 818 -30.67 -12.75 5.47
CA ALA A 818 -32.06 -12.51 5.87
C ALA A 818 -32.44 -11.02 5.77
N HIS A 819 -31.53 -10.13 6.16
CA HIS A 819 -31.73 -8.68 6.10
C HIS A 819 -31.30 -8.07 4.75
N LYS A 820 -31.11 -8.88 3.71
CA LYS A 820 -30.81 -8.43 2.35
C LYS A 820 -29.55 -7.55 2.24
N TYR A 821 -28.54 -7.82 3.07
CA TYR A 821 -27.24 -7.17 2.97
C TYR A 821 -26.59 -7.48 1.60
N ALA A 822 -26.73 -8.71 1.14
CA ALA A 822 -26.29 -9.15 -0.17
C ALA A 822 -27.26 -10.14 -0.82
N PRO A 823 -27.24 -10.32 -2.16
CA PRO A 823 -28.01 -11.34 -2.85
C PRO A 823 -27.62 -12.76 -2.38
N ILE A 824 -28.60 -13.61 -2.10
CA ILE A 824 -28.40 -15.03 -1.72
C ILE A 824 -27.56 -15.77 -2.77
N ALA A 825 -27.66 -15.40 -4.05
CA ALA A 825 -26.89 -16.01 -5.12
C ALA A 825 -25.37 -16.06 -4.84
N ARG A 826 -24.83 -15.07 -4.11
CA ARG A 826 -23.40 -15.04 -3.74
C ARG A 826 -23.03 -16.13 -2.75
N PHE A 827 -23.91 -16.44 -1.81
CA PHE A 827 -23.69 -17.56 -0.86
C PHE A 827 -23.96 -18.92 -1.52
N ILE A 828 -24.83 -19.01 -2.50
CA ILE A 828 -25.07 -20.23 -3.26
C ILE A 828 -23.76 -20.71 -3.93
N GLU A 829 -22.89 -19.79 -4.38
CA GLU A 829 -21.56 -20.16 -4.90
C GLU A 829 -20.76 -20.98 -3.88
N PHE A 830 -20.86 -20.65 -2.59
CA PHE A 830 -20.22 -21.42 -1.52
C PHE A 830 -20.93 -22.77 -1.25
N LEU A 831 -22.24 -22.82 -1.36
CA LEU A 831 -22.99 -24.08 -1.21
C LEU A 831 -22.71 -25.08 -2.33
N ASP A 832 -22.55 -24.57 -3.55
CA ASP A 832 -22.32 -25.38 -4.76
C ASP A 832 -20.86 -25.87 -4.89
N LEU A 833 -20.00 -25.61 -3.88
CA LEU A 833 -18.61 -26.10 -3.88
C LEU A 833 -18.59 -27.64 -3.89
N PRO A 834 -17.78 -28.28 -4.75
CA PRO A 834 -17.68 -29.73 -4.86
C PRO A 834 -16.89 -30.38 -3.70
N ILE A 835 -17.11 -29.88 -2.47
CA ILE A 835 -16.41 -30.32 -1.26
C ILE A 835 -17.31 -31.26 -0.45
N ARG A 836 -16.82 -32.46 -0.16
CA ARG A 836 -17.54 -33.48 0.62
C ARG A 836 -17.13 -33.56 2.10
N ASP A 837 -16.33 -32.60 2.58
CA ASP A 837 -15.90 -32.56 3.98
C ASP A 837 -17.12 -32.36 4.90
N PRO A 838 -17.32 -33.23 5.90
CA PRO A 838 -18.43 -33.12 6.85
C PRO A 838 -18.45 -31.79 7.62
N LYS A 839 -17.28 -31.20 7.92
CA LYS A 839 -17.18 -29.91 8.62
C LYS A 839 -17.72 -28.78 7.74
N VAL A 840 -17.41 -28.80 6.44
CA VAL A 840 -17.93 -27.82 5.49
C VAL A 840 -19.44 -27.95 5.36
N LYS A 841 -19.96 -29.18 5.27
CA LYS A 841 -21.41 -29.42 5.21
C LYS A 841 -22.13 -29.00 6.50
N ALA A 842 -21.54 -29.24 7.65
CA ALA A 842 -22.08 -28.78 8.94
C ALA A 842 -22.12 -27.25 9.00
N PHE A 843 -21.07 -26.56 8.54
CA PHE A 843 -21.04 -25.10 8.48
C PHE A 843 -22.08 -24.56 7.50
N GLN A 844 -22.19 -25.11 6.29
CA GLN A 844 -23.20 -24.74 5.31
C GLN A 844 -24.63 -24.86 5.89
N LYS A 845 -24.90 -25.98 6.59
CA LYS A 845 -26.17 -26.23 7.27
C LYS A 845 -26.42 -25.20 8.38
N ALA A 846 -25.45 -24.89 9.21
CA ALA A 846 -25.56 -23.92 10.29
C ALA A 846 -25.91 -22.51 9.76
N VAL A 847 -25.35 -22.10 8.62
CA VAL A 847 -25.71 -20.83 7.99
C VAL A 847 -27.18 -20.80 7.56
N VAL A 848 -27.67 -21.90 6.96
CA VAL A 848 -29.08 -21.96 6.52
C VAL A 848 -30.03 -22.02 7.71
N GLU A 849 -29.68 -22.75 8.77
CA GLU A 849 -30.44 -22.79 10.02
C GLU A 849 -30.51 -21.42 10.70
N ALA A 850 -29.44 -20.63 10.68
CA ALA A 850 -29.45 -19.26 11.20
C ALA A 850 -30.27 -18.31 10.32
N TYR A 851 -30.28 -18.51 8.99
CA TYR A 851 -30.99 -17.68 8.03
C TYR A 851 -32.52 -17.83 8.11
N LEU A 852 -33.04 -19.08 8.18
CA LEU A 852 -34.47 -19.37 7.99
C LEU A 852 -35.39 -18.62 8.96
N PRO A 853 -35.16 -18.68 10.31
CA PRO A 853 -36.06 -18.02 11.26
C PRO A 853 -36.12 -16.51 11.10
N LEU A 854 -35.02 -15.90 10.65
CA LEU A 854 -34.92 -14.46 10.41
C LEU A 854 -35.58 -14.06 9.09
N ALA A 855 -35.41 -14.87 8.07
CA ALA A 855 -36.04 -14.63 6.76
C ALA A 855 -37.57 -14.80 6.80
N GLU A 856 -38.09 -15.70 7.63
CA GLU A 856 -39.53 -15.90 7.82
C GLU A 856 -40.22 -14.69 8.46
N LYS A 857 -39.52 -13.95 9.30
CA LYS A 857 -40.03 -12.71 9.92
C LYS A 857 -40.04 -11.50 8.97
N GLN A 858 -39.44 -11.63 7.80
CA GLN A 858 -39.43 -10.53 6.82
C GLN A 858 -40.73 -10.47 6.02
N GLU A 859 -41.33 -9.29 5.88
CA GLU A 859 -42.53 -9.10 5.05
C GLU A 859 -42.36 -9.59 3.60
N LYS A 860 -41.18 -9.33 3.04
CA LYS A 860 -40.81 -9.79 1.69
C LYS A 860 -39.56 -10.63 1.76
N LYS A 861 -39.66 -11.89 1.46
CA LYS A 861 -38.53 -12.84 1.48
C LYS A 861 -37.47 -12.45 0.47
N PRO A 862 -36.17 -12.65 0.76
CA PRO A 862 -35.09 -12.41 -0.21
C PRO A 862 -35.25 -13.26 -1.48
N THR A 863 -34.77 -12.75 -2.61
CA THR A 863 -34.70 -13.50 -3.87
C THR A 863 -33.87 -14.77 -3.68
N ASN A 864 -34.26 -15.88 -4.26
CA ASN A 864 -33.67 -17.23 -4.10
C ASN A 864 -33.87 -17.87 -2.72
N HIS A 865 -34.72 -17.33 -1.84
CA HIS A 865 -35.06 -17.93 -0.54
C HIS A 865 -35.37 -19.42 -0.64
N LYS A 866 -36.23 -19.85 -1.59
CA LYS A 866 -36.60 -21.26 -1.76
C LYS A 866 -35.40 -22.16 -2.06
N LYS A 867 -34.46 -21.70 -2.88
CA LYS A 867 -33.25 -22.50 -3.19
C LYS A 867 -32.39 -22.72 -1.93
N LEU A 868 -32.28 -21.70 -1.08
CA LEU A 868 -31.52 -21.80 0.17
C LEU A 868 -32.25 -22.68 1.19
N ALA A 869 -33.58 -22.54 1.32
CA ALA A 869 -34.39 -23.36 2.23
C ALA A 869 -34.35 -24.86 1.87
N ASN A 870 -34.37 -25.17 0.57
CA ASN A 870 -34.35 -26.57 0.10
C ASN A 870 -33.02 -27.26 0.37
N PHE A 871 -31.94 -26.55 0.66
CA PHE A 871 -30.64 -27.13 0.99
C PHE A 871 -30.66 -28.01 2.26
N LEU A 872 -31.57 -27.72 3.21
CA LEU A 872 -31.72 -28.57 4.43
C LEU A 872 -32.47 -29.86 4.16
N ILE A 873 -33.21 -29.94 3.03
CA ILE A 873 -34.05 -31.10 2.67
C ILE A 873 -33.25 -32.07 1.78
N SER A 874 -32.25 -31.56 1.09
CA SER A 874 -31.35 -32.34 0.23
C SER A 874 -30.15 -32.88 1.01
#